data_824ed399e96703cc77a0fabcd1d8fc69
#
_entry.id   824ed399e96703cc77a0fabcd1d8fc69
#
_cell.length_a   1.000
_cell.length_b   1.000
_cell.length_c   1.000
_cell.angle_alpha   90.00
_cell.angle_beta   90.00
_cell.angle_gamma   90.00
#
_symmetry.space_group_name_H-M   'P 1'
#
loop_
_entity.id
_entity.type
_entity.pdbx_description
1 polymer ?
#
loop_
_entity_poly.entity_id
_entity_poly.type
_entity_poly.pdbx_seq_one_letter_code
_entity_poly.pdbx_strand_id
1 'polypeptide(L)'
;MTVAVAGDDALELAQAAFELVESDASAAALMAERALGVARSRHHPEAEVAALHALSFAQHELGDARAIRTIRRAVRAGERHCLTRRTAIARRRLALDLAGRGAISAALRELELAYAALDRHEQARSEVFRVGVLWYAGTTTEPLTGTSALATLREQGDVFWEAQLLRNRGGLLTERGQTLPAERDLVRARELFAALGATSAAFATETELARIALIRGDLPECLGRLDAIDTRNVSPRIAAELSLLRAQATAAAHLRSEALQALSDAQIMKQRSGRDDHGGRLEAIRLTLLAGDATAARSLALRTQRSFAAQGRDVYGARAAVLALAASIAAGAVRRSALRSGRRAATILAGAGWHGEARRAQLMVARAAIELGLPGVGRREFAGCSILLRRGPVSDRIEAWHVVALLRLEEGDRPGAQRALRAGLRLLEGYRETLGSSDLRATASEIGVELAQLGLRTVLAGADIESTLAWADRLRGSALRLPPVTPPDLPELRDRAAELRQVSAEIWRAERSKRATRTLLARQAALEGSIRRLSRHATGGPAPGSASPSRRGLSRALGGAALVELIELDGKLIALTLTDALLERDDLGSVEPVKEELEWLRFALVRLARGGRDVAQQATMRQGAEASAERLGELLAAPLAERVGERPLVIVPTGALHALPWAMLPQLRGRPLVVAPSAATWSALQSPRAARESKIVLAAGPRLRHAKPELEAVGGLYPQTFTLAGKDASVAAVMDALDGATVAHLACHGHFRADSPLFSSLQLVDGPLNAYELQRLRRPPELIVLSACDLATSDTRPGDELLGFAAALIAMGTRTIIASVVPVPDAGAKRLMTSLHAYLTAGDPPALALAKAQERLSPRGYGLAGFVCLGTG
;
A
#
# COMPACT_ATOMS: atom_id res chain seq x y z
N MET A 1 9.23 -11.99 -38.83
CA MET A 1 9.24 -13.00 -39.94
C MET A 1 7.99 -12.77 -40.78
N THR A 2 8.14 -12.22 -41.96
CA THR A 2 7.05 -11.95 -42.90
C THR A 2 6.69 -13.27 -43.59
N VAL A 3 5.62 -13.94 -43.16
CA VAL A 3 5.11 -15.11 -43.84
C VAL A 3 4.42 -14.63 -45.13
N ALA A 4 5.09 -14.78 -46.22
CA ALA A 4 4.49 -14.66 -47.57
C ALA A 4 3.57 -15.89 -47.79
N VAL A 5 2.30 -15.76 -47.44
CA VAL A 5 1.28 -16.72 -47.83
C VAL A 5 0.95 -16.43 -49.32
N ALA A 6 1.56 -17.18 -50.18
CA ALA A 6 1.21 -17.25 -51.63
C ALA A 6 0.02 -18.21 -51.76
N GLY A 7 -1.18 -17.75 -51.36
CA GLY A 7 -2.39 -18.51 -51.56
C GLY A 7 -3.59 -17.56 -51.60
N ASP A 8 -4.25 -17.48 -52.76
CA ASP A 8 -5.53 -16.80 -52.93
C ASP A 8 -6.72 -17.59 -52.36
N ASP A 9 -6.45 -18.61 -51.53
CA ASP A 9 -7.51 -19.40 -50.89
C ASP A 9 -8.02 -18.69 -49.62
N ALA A 10 -9.26 -18.26 -49.67
CA ALA A 10 -9.91 -17.55 -48.59
C ALA A 10 -10.01 -18.38 -47.29
N LEU A 11 -10.08 -19.70 -47.41
CA LEU A 11 -10.17 -20.55 -46.22
C LEU A 11 -8.81 -20.72 -45.53
N GLU A 12 -7.72 -20.87 -46.30
CA GLU A 12 -6.35 -20.91 -45.79
C GLU A 12 -5.98 -19.61 -45.13
N LEU A 13 -6.32 -18.46 -45.74
CA LEU A 13 -6.12 -17.15 -45.15
C LEU A 13 -6.89 -16.96 -43.82
N ALA A 14 -8.11 -17.43 -43.73
CA ALA A 14 -8.91 -17.38 -42.51
C ALA A 14 -8.34 -18.28 -41.43
N GLN A 15 -7.80 -19.46 -41.79
CA GLN A 15 -7.15 -20.37 -40.84
C GLN A 15 -5.83 -19.77 -40.32
N ALA A 16 -4.98 -19.24 -41.21
CA ALA A 16 -3.75 -18.56 -40.84
C ALA A 16 -4.02 -17.33 -39.94
N ALA A 17 -5.07 -16.56 -40.23
CA ALA A 17 -5.50 -15.46 -39.39
C ALA A 17 -5.88 -15.92 -37.97
N PHE A 18 -6.59 -17.04 -37.86
CA PHE A 18 -6.99 -17.60 -36.57
C PHE A 18 -5.78 -18.04 -35.75
N GLU A 19 -4.79 -18.68 -36.36
CA GLU A 19 -3.56 -19.15 -35.71
C GLU A 19 -2.68 -17.98 -35.23
N LEU A 20 -2.71 -16.85 -35.95
CA LEU A 20 -1.91 -15.67 -35.66
C LEU A 20 -2.44 -14.86 -34.46
N VAL A 21 -3.72 -15.02 -34.04
CA VAL A 21 -4.38 -14.16 -33.05
C VAL A 21 -3.62 -14.09 -31.72
N GLU A 22 -3.09 -15.19 -31.20
CA GLU A 22 -2.43 -15.26 -29.90
C GLU A 22 -1.03 -14.61 -29.90
N SER A 23 -0.41 -14.47 -31.08
CA SER A 23 0.91 -13.84 -31.23
C SER A 23 0.82 -12.38 -31.71
N ASP A 24 -0.07 -12.08 -32.64
CA ASP A 24 -0.32 -10.74 -33.19
C ASP A 24 -1.79 -10.55 -33.60
N ALA A 25 -2.62 -10.14 -32.64
CA ALA A 25 -4.04 -9.91 -32.88
C ALA A 25 -4.32 -8.81 -33.91
N SER A 26 -3.42 -7.81 -34.09
CA SER A 26 -3.59 -6.74 -35.06
C SER A 26 -3.36 -7.23 -36.48
N ALA A 27 -2.28 -7.97 -36.71
CA ALA A 27 -2.02 -8.59 -37.99
C ALA A 27 -3.08 -9.63 -38.36
N ALA A 28 -3.52 -10.44 -37.39
CA ALA A 28 -4.61 -11.39 -37.52
C ALA A 28 -5.94 -10.74 -37.97
N ALA A 29 -6.29 -9.59 -37.40
CA ALA A 29 -7.49 -8.85 -37.79
C ALA A 29 -7.44 -8.41 -39.26
N LEU A 30 -6.31 -7.85 -39.71
CA LEU A 30 -6.11 -7.41 -41.07
C LEU A 30 -6.17 -8.61 -42.05
N MET A 31 -5.54 -9.73 -41.68
CA MET A 31 -5.56 -10.95 -42.48
C MET A 31 -6.97 -11.55 -42.57
N ALA A 32 -7.73 -11.56 -41.48
CA ALA A 32 -9.11 -12.03 -41.46
C ALA A 32 -10.04 -11.10 -42.26
N GLU A 33 -9.84 -9.81 -42.28
CA GLU A 33 -10.58 -8.87 -43.16
C GLU A 33 -10.29 -9.11 -44.63
N ARG A 34 -9.02 -9.36 -44.98
CA ARG A 34 -8.63 -9.75 -46.35
C ARG A 34 -9.29 -11.08 -46.74
N ALA A 35 -9.23 -12.13 -45.90
CA ALA A 35 -9.89 -13.41 -46.12
C ALA A 35 -11.40 -13.24 -46.35
N LEU A 36 -12.04 -12.38 -45.53
CA LEU A 36 -13.46 -12.06 -45.66
C LEU A 36 -13.80 -11.39 -47.01
N GLY A 37 -12.94 -10.48 -47.47
CA GLY A 37 -13.08 -9.84 -48.80
C GLY A 37 -13.00 -10.87 -49.93
N VAL A 38 -12.00 -11.77 -49.92
CA VAL A 38 -11.83 -12.83 -50.93
C VAL A 38 -12.98 -13.84 -50.88
N ALA A 39 -13.41 -14.26 -49.66
CA ALA A 39 -14.53 -15.19 -49.52
C ALA A 39 -15.82 -14.67 -50.14
N ARG A 40 -16.10 -13.40 -49.99
CA ARG A 40 -17.29 -12.73 -50.55
C ARG A 40 -17.23 -12.56 -52.03
N SER A 41 -16.10 -12.15 -52.60
CA SER A 41 -15.91 -11.98 -54.03
C SER A 41 -16.02 -13.32 -54.78
N ARG A 42 -15.63 -14.41 -54.13
CA ARG A 42 -15.70 -15.78 -54.69
C ARG A 42 -16.98 -16.54 -54.31
N HIS A 43 -17.92 -15.91 -53.62
CA HIS A 43 -19.14 -16.56 -53.09
C HIS A 43 -18.88 -17.87 -52.34
N HIS A 44 -17.86 -17.87 -51.44
CA HIS A 44 -17.46 -19.04 -50.68
C HIS A 44 -17.97 -18.97 -49.21
N PRO A 45 -19.14 -19.53 -48.92
CA PRO A 45 -19.82 -19.34 -47.60
C PRO A 45 -19.00 -19.88 -46.41
N GLU A 46 -18.33 -21.02 -46.61
CA GLU A 46 -17.53 -21.64 -45.53
C GLU A 46 -16.34 -20.75 -45.14
N ALA A 47 -15.63 -20.19 -46.12
CA ALA A 47 -14.54 -19.26 -45.90
C ALA A 47 -15.05 -17.92 -45.27
N GLU A 48 -16.26 -17.47 -45.66
CA GLU A 48 -16.87 -16.27 -45.02
C GLU A 48 -17.10 -16.50 -43.53
N VAL A 49 -17.64 -17.67 -43.14
CA VAL A 49 -17.87 -18.00 -41.73
C VAL A 49 -16.55 -18.14 -40.98
N ALA A 50 -15.53 -18.78 -41.56
CA ALA A 50 -14.20 -18.94 -40.98
C ALA A 50 -13.51 -17.59 -40.79
N ALA A 51 -13.54 -16.70 -41.76
CA ALA A 51 -12.95 -15.37 -41.70
C ALA A 51 -13.64 -14.47 -40.66
N LEU A 52 -14.98 -14.50 -40.58
CA LEU A 52 -15.73 -13.77 -39.55
C LEU A 52 -15.42 -14.30 -38.13
N HIS A 53 -15.21 -15.60 -37.97
CA HIS A 53 -14.80 -16.21 -36.70
C HIS A 53 -13.41 -15.74 -36.29
N ALA A 54 -12.41 -15.84 -37.20
CA ALA A 54 -11.05 -15.36 -36.93
C ALA A 54 -11.02 -13.83 -36.62
N LEU A 55 -11.74 -13.03 -37.41
CA LEU A 55 -11.87 -11.59 -37.18
C LEU A 55 -12.49 -11.27 -35.80
N SER A 56 -13.54 -12.01 -35.43
CA SER A 56 -14.14 -11.84 -34.10
C SER A 56 -13.17 -12.17 -32.97
N PHE A 57 -12.33 -13.20 -33.13
CA PHE A 57 -11.32 -13.58 -32.16
C PHE A 57 -10.24 -12.49 -32.03
N ALA A 58 -9.71 -12.02 -33.14
CA ALA A 58 -8.74 -10.92 -33.13
C ALA A 58 -9.32 -9.63 -32.50
N GLN A 59 -10.55 -9.26 -32.87
CA GLN A 59 -11.25 -8.12 -32.26
C GLN A 59 -11.46 -8.28 -30.74
N HIS A 60 -11.69 -9.49 -30.25
CA HIS A 60 -11.83 -9.77 -28.84
C HIS A 60 -10.50 -9.54 -28.08
N GLU A 61 -9.38 -10.02 -28.61
CA GLU A 61 -8.07 -9.80 -27.99
C GLU A 61 -7.67 -8.31 -28.02
N LEU A 62 -8.03 -7.58 -29.07
CA LEU A 62 -7.84 -6.13 -29.19
C LEU A 62 -8.78 -5.32 -28.31
N GLY A 63 -9.73 -5.95 -27.62
CA GLY A 63 -10.72 -5.25 -26.81
C GLY A 63 -11.72 -4.45 -27.64
N ASP A 64 -11.96 -4.82 -28.89
CA ASP A 64 -12.91 -4.15 -29.78
C ASP A 64 -14.36 -4.59 -29.51
N ALA A 65 -15.22 -3.65 -29.16
CA ALA A 65 -16.64 -3.92 -28.90
C ALA A 65 -17.40 -4.52 -30.09
N ARG A 66 -16.85 -4.42 -31.31
CA ARG A 66 -17.43 -5.01 -32.53
C ARG A 66 -17.38 -6.54 -32.56
N ALA A 67 -16.52 -7.18 -31.79
CA ALA A 67 -16.33 -8.63 -31.77
C ALA A 67 -17.64 -9.43 -31.72
N ILE A 68 -18.57 -9.06 -30.81
CA ILE A 68 -19.86 -9.76 -30.68
C ILE A 68 -20.77 -9.58 -31.91
N ARG A 69 -20.70 -8.45 -32.58
CA ARG A 69 -21.47 -8.23 -33.83
C ARG A 69 -20.90 -9.08 -34.97
N THR A 70 -19.59 -9.17 -35.02
CA THR A 70 -18.87 -9.96 -36.01
C THR A 70 -19.18 -11.46 -35.87
N ILE A 71 -19.10 -12.00 -34.63
CA ILE A 71 -19.41 -13.42 -34.42
C ILE A 71 -20.90 -13.75 -34.63
N ARG A 72 -21.83 -12.85 -34.31
CA ARG A 72 -23.24 -13.03 -34.65
C ARG A 72 -23.48 -13.06 -36.16
N ARG A 73 -22.67 -12.34 -36.94
CA ARG A 73 -22.71 -12.42 -38.43
C ARG A 73 -22.20 -13.77 -38.90
N ALA A 74 -21.14 -14.31 -38.27
CA ALA A 74 -20.66 -15.67 -38.59
C ALA A 74 -21.73 -16.73 -38.36
N VAL A 75 -22.42 -16.69 -37.20
CA VAL A 75 -23.51 -17.63 -36.87
C VAL A 75 -24.63 -17.53 -37.90
N ARG A 76 -25.13 -16.32 -38.21
CA ARG A 76 -26.19 -16.11 -39.19
C ARG A 76 -25.79 -16.53 -40.63
N ALA A 77 -24.55 -16.31 -41.01
CA ALA A 77 -24.04 -16.77 -42.31
C ALA A 77 -23.99 -18.29 -42.38
N GLY A 78 -23.51 -18.95 -41.33
CA GLY A 78 -23.49 -20.39 -41.23
C GLY A 78 -24.89 -21.04 -41.24
N GLU A 79 -25.87 -20.44 -40.57
CA GLU A 79 -27.26 -20.89 -40.59
C GLU A 79 -27.90 -20.76 -41.98
N ARG A 80 -27.73 -19.63 -42.66
CA ARG A 80 -28.26 -19.40 -44.00
C ARG A 80 -27.74 -20.40 -45.04
N HIS A 81 -26.50 -20.86 -44.87
CA HIS A 81 -25.85 -21.80 -45.81
C HIS A 81 -25.79 -23.23 -45.27
N CYS A 82 -26.53 -23.56 -44.22
CA CYS A 82 -26.62 -24.89 -43.60
C CYS A 82 -25.24 -25.49 -43.22
N LEU A 83 -24.29 -24.68 -42.82
CA LEU A 83 -22.92 -25.08 -42.43
C LEU A 83 -22.88 -25.52 -40.96
N THR A 84 -23.50 -26.66 -40.66
CA THR A 84 -23.79 -27.09 -39.26
C THR A 84 -22.55 -27.05 -38.36
N ARG A 85 -21.42 -27.64 -38.75
CA ARG A 85 -20.19 -27.69 -37.95
C ARG A 85 -19.57 -26.29 -37.75
N ARG A 86 -19.48 -25.48 -38.82
CA ARG A 86 -18.94 -24.12 -38.74
C ARG A 86 -19.82 -23.22 -37.88
N THR A 87 -21.12 -23.35 -37.96
CA THR A 87 -22.07 -22.61 -37.14
C THR A 87 -21.92 -22.96 -35.66
N ALA A 88 -21.74 -24.23 -35.34
CA ALA A 88 -21.52 -24.67 -33.94
C ALA A 88 -20.20 -24.10 -33.36
N ILE A 89 -19.12 -24.10 -34.15
CA ILE A 89 -17.84 -23.49 -33.77
C ILE A 89 -18.01 -21.97 -33.52
N ALA A 90 -18.77 -21.27 -34.37
CA ALA A 90 -19.06 -19.84 -34.16
C ALA A 90 -19.94 -19.59 -32.92
N ARG A 91 -20.93 -20.47 -32.65
CA ARG A 91 -21.81 -20.35 -31.46
C ARG A 91 -21.03 -20.49 -30.16
N ARG A 92 -20.07 -21.42 -30.01
CA ARG A 92 -19.27 -21.54 -28.79
C ARG A 92 -18.43 -20.31 -28.53
N ARG A 93 -17.94 -19.65 -29.59
CA ARG A 93 -17.25 -18.35 -29.45
C ARG A 93 -18.23 -17.25 -29.03
N LEU A 94 -19.40 -17.16 -29.64
CA LEU A 94 -20.46 -16.25 -29.26
C LEU A 94 -20.83 -16.41 -27.77
N ALA A 95 -20.87 -17.64 -27.27
CA ALA A 95 -21.17 -17.91 -25.87
C ALA A 95 -20.16 -17.22 -24.92
N LEU A 96 -18.88 -17.30 -25.22
CA LEU A 96 -17.85 -16.64 -24.40
C LEU A 96 -17.99 -15.10 -24.42
N ASP A 97 -18.29 -14.54 -25.57
CA ASP A 97 -18.51 -13.08 -25.70
C ASP A 97 -19.80 -12.61 -24.99
N LEU A 98 -20.84 -13.42 -24.98
CA LEU A 98 -22.07 -13.19 -24.21
C LEU A 98 -21.79 -13.25 -22.70
N ALA A 99 -21.05 -14.26 -22.26
CA ALA A 99 -20.68 -14.41 -20.84
C ALA A 99 -19.83 -13.23 -20.36
N GLY A 100 -18.86 -12.80 -21.15
CA GLY A 100 -18.04 -11.61 -20.85
C GLY A 100 -18.84 -10.30 -20.74
N ARG A 101 -20.08 -10.27 -21.23
CA ARG A 101 -21.05 -9.16 -21.09
C ARG A 101 -22.09 -9.38 -20.00
N GLY A 102 -21.97 -10.46 -19.23
CA GLY A 102 -22.92 -10.83 -18.17
C GLY A 102 -24.18 -11.56 -18.64
N ALA A 103 -24.31 -11.90 -19.93
CA ALA A 103 -25.50 -12.59 -20.50
C ALA A 103 -25.36 -14.12 -20.38
N ILE A 104 -25.22 -14.63 -19.14
CA ILE A 104 -24.86 -16.03 -18.84
C ILE A 104 -25.86 -17.05 -19.41
N SER A 105 -27.17 -16.83 -19.19
CA SER A 105 -28.22 -17.75 -19.66
C SER A 105 -28.22 -17.85 -21.20
N ALA A 106 -27.96 -16.75 -21.90
CA ALA A 106 -27.84 -16.78 -23.37
C ALA A 106 -26.57 -17.52 -23.80
N ALA A 107 -25.46 -17.34 -23.08
CA ALA A 107 -24.20 -18.03 -23.34
C ALA A 107 -24.35 -19.56 -23.22
N LEU A 108 -25.01 -20.04 -22.17
CA LEU A 108 -25.25 -21.48 -21.95
C LEU A 108 -26.12 -22.07 -23.06
N ARG A 109 -27.18 -21.37 -23.47
CA ARG A 109 -28.02 -21.83 -24.60
C ARG A 109 -27.24 -21.96 -25.92
N GLU A 110 -26.35 -21.00 -26.23
CA GLU A 110 -25.52 -21.10 -27.43
C GLU A 110 -24.54 -22.28 -27.35
N LEU A 111 -24.03 -22.65 -26.20
CA LEU A 111 -23.18 -23.81 -25.99
C LEU A 111 -23.94 -25.12 -26.17
N GLU A 112 -25.18 -25.24 -25.64
CA GLU A 112 -26.03 -26.41 -25.82
C GLU A 112 -26.33 -26.66 -27.30
N LEU A 113 -26.70 -25.62 -28.04
CA LEU A 113 -26.91 -25.69 -29.49
C LEU A 113 -25.64 -26.08 -30.26
N ALA A 114 -24.47 -25.60 -29.82
CA ALA A 114 -23.19 -25.95 -30.42
C ALA A 114 -22.83 -27.42 -30.16
N TYR A 115 -22.98 -27.89 -28.93
CA TYR A 115 -22.56 -29.21 -28.47
C TYR A 115 -23.26 -30.33 -29.24
N ALA A 116 -24.56 -30.18 -29.49
CA ALA A 116 -25.37 -31.19 -30.22
C ALA A 116 -24.92 -31.41 -31.66
N ALA A 117 -24.21 -30.48 -32.27
CA ALA A 117 -23.82 -30.50 -33.69
C ALA A 117 -22.32 -30.85 -33.91
N LEU A 118 -21.59 -31.24 -32.89
CA LEU A 118 -20.14 -31.42 -32.92
C LEU A 118 -19.77 -32.88 -32.60
N ASP A 119 -18.66 -33.35 -33.21
CA ASP A 119 -18.03 -34.63 -32.91
C ASP A 119 -17.33 -34.62 -31.52
N ARG A 120 -16.89 -35.81 -31.06
CA ARG A 120 -16.29 -35.97 -29.70
C ARG A 120 -15.08 -35.07 -29.47
N HIS A 121 -14.24 -34.85 -30.49
CA HIS A 121 -13.06 -33.97 -30.35
C HIS A 121 -13.47 -32.48 -30.22
N GLU A 122 -14.35 -32.02 -31.11
CA GLU A 122 -14.86 -30.66 -31.05
C GLU A 122 -15.74 -30.40 -29.80
N GLN A 123 -16.42 -31.42 -29.27
CA GLN A 123 -17.12 -31.37 -27.98
C GLN A 123 -16.13 -31.18 -26.83
N ALA A 124 -14.98 -31.89 -26.87
CA ALA A 124 -13.89 -31.66 -25.89
C ALA A 124 -13.35 -30.22 -25.94
N ARG A 125 -13.18 -29.66 -27.15
CA ARG A 125 -12.84 -28.21 -27.31
C ARG A 125 -13.95 -27.28 -26.78
N SER A 126 -15.23 -27.64 -26.94
CA SER A 126 -16.36 -26.86 -26.48
C SER A 126 -16.44 -26.80 -24.95
N GLU A 127 -15.92 -27.83 -24.26
CA GLU A 127 -15.80 -27.84 -22.80
C GLU A 127 -14.92 -26.70 -22.28
N VAL A 128 -13.90 -26.27 -23.01
CA VAL A 128 -13.07 -25.10 -22.70
C VAL A 128 -13.93 -23.85 -22.59
N PHE A 129 -14.86 -23.67 -23.50
CA PHE A 129 -15.79 -22.53 -23.51
C PHE A 129 -16.81 -22.65 -22.38
N ARG A 130 -17.31 -23.88 -22.11
CA ARG A 130 -18.24 -24.12 -20.99
C ARG A 130 -17.60 -23.75 -19.66
N VAL A 131 -16.39 -24.20 -19.39
CA VAL A 131 -15.63 -23.83 -18.19
C VAL A 131 -15.41 -22.30 -18.11
N GLY A 132 -15.10 -21.65 -19.25
CA GLY A 132 -14.97 -20.21 -19.33
C GLY A 132 -16.28 -19.47 -19.00
N VAL A 133 -17.42 -19.91 -19.54
CA VAL A 133 -18.74 -19.34 -19.21
C VAL A 133 -19.09 -19.51 -17.74
N LEU A 134 -18.81 -20.69 -17.16
CA LEU A 134 -19.03 -20.95 -15.73
C LEU A 134 -18.15 -20.06 -14.84
N TRP A 135 -16.91 -19.80 -15.28
CA TRP A 135 -16.03 -18.86 -14.59
C TRP A 135 -16.66 -17.45 -14.56
N TYR A 136 -17.16 -16.94 -15.70
CA TYR A 136 -17.87 -15.63 -15.72
C TYR A 136 -19.16 -15.63 -14.91
N ALA A 137 -19.85 -16.76 -14.81
CA ALA A 137 -21.06 -16.90 -13.99
C ALA A 137 -20.74 -16.84 -12.48
N GLY A 138 -19.55 -17.28 -12.10
CA GLY A 138 -19.17 -17.49 -10.71
C GLY A 138 -19.90 -18.67 -10.05
N THR A 139 -20.66 -19.46 -10.82
CA THR A 139 -21.43 -20.60 -10.31
C THR A 139 -20.91 -21.91 -10.90
N THR A 140 -20.89 -22.95 -10.07
CA THR A 140 -20.71 -24.31 -10.53
C THR A 140 -21.46 -25.21 -9.58
N THR A 141 -22.65 -25.59 -9.97
CA THR A 141 -23.43 -26.66 -9.34
C THR A 141 -22.99 -28.05 -9.80
N GLU A 142 -22.18 -28.10 -10.84
CA GLU A 142 -21.66 -29.34 -11.40
C GLU A 142 -20.21 -29.62 -10.93
N PRO A 143 -19.84 -30.89 -10.75
CA PRO A 143 -18.46 -31.26 -10.52
C PRO A 143 -17.59 -30.73 -11.67
N LEU A 144 -16.44 -30.16 -11.36
CA LEU A 144 -15.42 -29.68 -12.31
C LEU A 144 -14.91 -30.89 -13.12
N THR A 145 -15.65 -31.24 -14.17
CA THR A 145 -15.37 -32.46 -14.86
C THR A 145 -14.33 -32.29 -15.94
N GLY A 146 -14.23 -31.40 -16.72
CA GLY A 146 -13.17 -31.26 -17.75
C GLY A 146 -12.18 -32.43 -17.93
N THR A 147 -12.26 -33.45 -17.03
CA THR A 147 -11.34 -34.59 -16.98
C THR A 147 -11.44 -35.49 -18.23
N SER A 148 -12.65 -35.77 -18.69
CA SER A 148 -12.86 -36.56 -19.93
C SER A 148 -12.46 -35.73 -21.16
N ALA A 149 -12.77 -34.46 -21.20
CA ALA A 149 -12.33 -33.55 -22.26
C ALA A 149 -10.80 -33.44 -22.29
N LEU A 150 -10.16 -33.33 -21.13
CA LEU A 150 -8.70 -33.27 -21.01
C LEU A 150 -8.05 -34.55 -21.53
N ALA A 151 -8.61 -35.73 -21.20
CA ALA A 151 -8.12 -37.00 -21.72
C ALA A 151 -8.25 -37.05 -23.27
N THR A 152 -9.40 -36.66 -23.81
CA THR A 152 -9.62 -36.60 -25.26
C THR A 152 -8.66 -35.66 -25.99
N LEU A 153 -8.43 -34.44 -25.42
CA LEU A 153 -7.49 -33.47 -26.03
C LEU A 153 -6.06 -34.02 -26.02
N ARG A 154 -5.63 -34.70 -24.95
CA ARG A 154 -4.32 -35.35 -24.84
C ARG A 154 -4.15 -36.50 -25.83
N GLU A 155 -5.16 -37.38 -25.93
CA GLU A 155 -5.18 -38.48 -26.88
C GLU A 155 -5.05 -38.00 -28.35
N GLN A 156 -5.62 -36.82 -28.65
CA GLN A 156 -5.57 -36.20 -29.97
C GLN A 156 -4.34 -35.31 -30.21
N GLY A 157 -3.46 -35.16 -29.21
CA GLY A 157 -2.30 -34.26 -29.30
C GLY A 157 -2.66 -32.76 -29.41
N ASP A 158 -3.83 -32.37 -28.96
CA ASP A 158 -4.37 -31.03 -29.10
C ASP A 158 -3.86 -30.10 -27.95
N VAL A 159 -2.57 -29.80 -28.02
CA VAL A 159 -1.81 -29.13 -26.94
C VAL A 159 -2.37 -27.75 -26.63
N PHE A 160 -2.80 -26.99 -27.64
CA PHE A 160 -3.33 -25.62 -27.39
C PHE A 160 -4.64 -25.65 -26.57
N TRP A 161 -5.58 -26.51 -26.95
CA TRP A 161 -6.86 -26.63 -26.26
C TRP A 161 -6.73 -27.35 -24.92
N GLU A 162 -5.75 -28.26 -24.75
CA GLU A 162 -5.37 -28.78 -23.43
C GLU A 162 -4.95 -27.63 -22.53
N ALA A 163 -4.03 -26.76 -22.96
CA ALA A 163 -3.57 -25.61 -22.20
C ALA A 163 -4.69 -24.63 -21.84
N GLN A 164 -5.58 -24.33 -22.80
CA GLN A 164 -6.74 -23.48 -22.57
C GLN A 164 -7.72 -24.05 -21.53
N LEU A 165 -7.97 -25.36 -21.57
CA LEU A 165 -8.84 -26.05 -20.59
C LEU A 165 -8.22 -25.98 -19.19
N LEU A 166 -6.93 -26.29 -19.08
CA LEU A 166 -6.19 -26.20 -17.80
C LEU A 166 -6.20 -24.77 -17.25
N ARG A 167 -5.99 -23.75 -18.08
CA ARG A 167 -6.05 -22.36 -17.65
C ARG A 167 -7.44 -21.97 -17.15
N ASN A 168 -8.49 -22.25 -17.89
CA ASN A 168 -9.86 -21.89 -17.49
C ASN A 168 -10.29 -22.65 -16.22
N ARG A 169 -9.92 -23.93 -16.10
CA ARG A 169 -10.15 -24.73 -14.89
C ARG A 169 -9.36 -24.21 -13.71
N GLY A 170 -8.08 -23.89 -13.90
CA GLY A 170 -7.22 -23.28 -12.91
C GLY A 170 -7.76 -21.95 -12.41
N GLY A 171 -8.23 -21.07 -13.29
CA GLY A 171 -8.88 -19.81 -12.92
C GLY A 171 -10.14 -20.02 -12.06
N LEU A 172 -10.99 -20.96 -12.46
CA LEU A 172 -12.20 -21.30 -11.70
C LEU A 172 -11.88 -21.90 -10.31
N LEU A 173 -10.86 -22.77 -10.22
CA LEU A 173 -10.35 -23.31 -8.95
C LEU A 173 -9.77 -22.20 -8.06
N THR A 174 -9.08 -21.23 -8.67
CA THR A 174 -8.54 -20.06 -7.96
C THR A 174 -9.66 -19.26 -7.29
N GLU A 175 -10.72 -18.94 -8.01
CA GLU A 175 -11.88 -18.21 -7.48
C GLU A 175 -12.57 -18.97 -6.33
N ARG A 176 -12.53 -20.29 -6.35
CA ARG A 176 -13.03 -21.15 -5.24
C ARG A 176 -12.08 -21.24 -4.04
N GLY A 177 -10.88 -20.66 -4.12
CA GLY A 177 -9.85 -20.77 -3.09
C GLY A 177 -9.14 -22.14 -3.05
N GLN A 178 -9.31 -22.99 -4.08
CA GLN A 178 -8.62 -24.27 -4.23
C GLN A 178 -7.24 -24.04 -4.87
N THR A 179 -6.38 -23.32 -4.18
CA THR A 179 -5.13 -22.78 -4.75
C THR A 179 -4.10 -23.83 -5.16
N LEU A 180 -4.00 -25.00 -4.47
CA LEU A 180 -3.03 -26.04 -4.85
C LEU A 180 -3.37 -26.76 -6.16
N PRO A 181 -4.60 -27.27 -6.40
CA PRO A 181 -4.95 -27.82 -7.71
C PRO A 181 -4.97 -26.76 -8.81
N ALA A 182 -5.39 -25.51 -8.51
CA ALA A 182 -5.33 -24.40 -9.45
C ALA A 182 -3.90 -24.14 -9.96
N GLU A 183 -2.95 -24.07 -9.05
CA GLU A 183 -1.55 -23.80 -9.37
C GLU A 183 -0.94 -24.90 -10.27
N ARG A 184 -1.23 -26.17 -9.97
CA ARG A 184 -0.79 -27.28 -10.82
C ARG A 184 -1.30 -27.16 -12.26
N ASP A 185 -2.58 -26.84 -12.42
CA ASP A 185 -3.19 -26.66 -13.75
C ASP A 185 -2.59 -25.46 -14.46
N LEU A 186 -2.42 -24.32 -13.76
CA LEU A 186 -1.90 -23.09 -14.35
C LEU A 186 -0.41 -23.18 -14.70
N VAL A 187 0.41 -23.81 -13.86
CA VAL A 187 1.83 -24.03 -14.17
C VAL A 187 1.95 -24.87 -15.44
N ARG A 188 1.18 -25.96 -15.53
CA ARG A 188 1.18 -26.81 -16.73
C ARG A 188 0.68 -26.07 -17.98
N ALA A 189 -0.40 -25.27 -17.85
CA ALA A 189 -0.91 -24.45 -18.96
C ALA A 189 0.15 -23.45 -19.46
N ARG A 190 0.84 -22.76 -18.53
CA ARG A 190 1.91 -21.81 -18.87
C ARG A 190 3.05 -22.48 -19.66
N GLU A 191 3.50 -23.66 -19.21
CA GLU A 191 4.54 -24.42 -19.91
C GLU A 191 4.13 -24.76 -21.34
N LEU A 192 2.89 -25.24 -21.52
CA LEU A 192 2.36 -25.60 -22.84
C LEU A 192 2.23 -24.37 -23.74
N PHE A 193 1.70 -23.24 -23.25
CA PHE A 193 1.63 -22.00 -24.01
C PHE A 193 3.00 -21.45 -24.39
N ALA A 194 3.98 -21.53 -23.48
CA ALA A 194 5.36 -21.11 -23.77
C ALA A 194 5.98 -21.96 -24.88
N ALA A 195 5.78 -23.29 -24.86
CA ALA A 195 6.26 -24.20 -25.89
C ALA A 195 5.62 -23.93 -27.27
N LEU A 196 4.37 -23.43 -27.29
CA LEU A 196 3.65 -23.07 -28.52
C LEU A 196 3.95 -21.64 -28.99
N GLY A 197 4.71 -20.82 -28.25
CA GLY A 197 4.90 -19.41 -28.56
C GLY A 197 3.62 -18.56 -28.39
N ALA A 198 2.60 -19.08 -27.69
CA ALA A 198 1.33 -18.40 -27.44
C ALA A 198 1.49 -17.38 -26.29
N THR A 199 2.18 -16.29 -26.54
CA THR A 199 2.64 -15.30 -25.56
C THR A 199 1.47 -14.66 -24.79
N SER A 200 0.39 -14.30 -25.48
CA SER A 200 -0.80 -13.68 -24.88
C SER A 200 -1.45 -14.62 -23.85
N ALA A 201 -1.61 -15.91 -24.20
CA ALA A 201 -2.19 -16.90 -23.29
C ALA A 201 -1.25 -17.23 -22.11
N ALA A 202 0.06 -17.24 -22.33
CA ALA A 202 1.05 -17.42 -21.27
C ALA A 202 0.99 -16.27 -20.23
N PHE A 203 0.90 -15.02 -20.68
CA PHE A 203 0.73 -13.85 -19.79
C PHE A 203 -0.61 -13.86 -19.03
N ALA A 204 -1.71 -14.25 -19.69
CA ALA A 204 -2.99 -14.45 -19.02
C ALA A 204 -2.90 -15.52 -17.92
N THR A 205 -2.14 -16.58 -18.16
CA THR A 205 -1.93 -17.65 -17.18
C THR A 205 -1.05 -17.16 -16.00
N GLU A 206 -0.01 -16.38 -16.27
CA GLU A 206 0.83 -15.78 -15.23
C GLU A 206 0.02 -14.80 -14.35
N THR A 207 -0.95 -14.08 -14.93
CA THR A 207 -1.88 -13.22 -14.18
C THR A 207 -2.71 -14.04 -13.17
N GLU A 208 -3.16 -15.25 -13.55
CA GLU A 208 -3.90 -16.12 -12.63
C GLU A 208 -2.98 -16.72 -11.54
N LEU A 209 -1.72 -17.02 -11.84
CA LEU A 209 -0.73 -17.43 -10.84
C LEU A 209 -0.45 -16.30 -9.83
N ALA A 210 -0.35 -15.05 -10.30
CA ALA A 210 -0.26 -13.88 -9.42
C ALA A 210 -1.51 -13.72 -8.53
N ARG A 211 -2.70 -14.03 -9.05
CA ARG A 211 -3.95 -14.03 -8.27
C ARG A 211 -3.93 -15.08 -7.16
N ILE A 212 -3.37 -16.27 -7.41
CA ILE A 212 -3.19 -17.30 -6.37
C ILE A 212 -2.34 -16.77 -5.22
N ALA A 213 -1.21 -16.10 -5.52
CA ALA A 213 -0.35 -15.51 -4.52
C ALA A 213 -1.12 -14.47 -3.68
N LEU A 214 -1.94 -13.61 -4.31
CA LEU A 214 -2.78 -12.65 -3.60
C LEU A 214 -3.80 -13.33 -2.67
N ILE A 215 -4.45 -14.41 -3.11
CA ILE A 215 -5.43 -15.16 -2.30
C ILE A 215 -4.75 -15.86 -1.11
N ARG A 216 -3.51 -16.30 -1.26
CA ARG A 216 -2.71 -16.87 -0.17
C ARG A 216 -2.22 -15.80 0.81
N GLY A 217 -2.30 -14.52 0.43
CA GLY A 217 -1.76 -13.39 1.20
C GLY A 217 -0.26 -13.15 0.97
N ASP A 218 0.32 -13.76 -0.05
CA ASP A 218 1.71 -13.53 -0.46
C ASP A 218 1.77 -12.34 -1.43
N LEU A 219 1.77 -11.15 -0.84
CA LEU A 219 1.76 -9.90 -1.58
C LEU A 219 3.06 -9.64 -2.36
N PRO A 220 4.27 -9.90 -1.80
CA PRO A 220 5.52 -9.77 -2.55
C PRO A 220 5.54 -10.64 -3.80
N GLU A 221 5.16 -11.91 -3.69
CA GLU A 221 5.08 -12.84 -4.82
C GLU A 221 4.07 -12.37 -5.88
N CYS A 222 2.88 -11.90 -5.46
CA CYS A 222 1.86 -11.36 -6.37
C CYS A 222 2.41 -10.17 -7.15
N LEU A 223 2.96 -9.17 -6.46
CA LEU A 223 3.51 -7.97 -7.10
C LEU A 223 4.71 -8.29 -7.99
N GLY A 224 5.59 -9.18 -7.55
CA GLY A 224 6.75 -9.63 -8.33
C GLY A 224 6.34 -10.29 -9.66
N ARG A 225 5.34 -11.17 -9.64
CA ARG A 225 4.80 -11.79 -10.86
C ARG A 225 4.16 -10.77 -11.80
N LEU A 226 3.39 -9.81 -11.27
CA LEU A 226 2.77 -8.74 -12.06
C LEU A 226 3.81 -7.80 -12.70
N ASP A 227 4.90 -7.54 -12.02
CA ASP A 227 5.96 -6.66 -12.52
C ASP A 227 6.89 -7.36 -13.53
N ALA A 228 6.96 -8.70 -13.50
CA ALA A 228 7.72 -9.50 -14.47
C ALA A 228 7.04 -9.57 -15.85
N ILE A 229 5.74 -9.23 -15.96
CA ILE A 229 5.03 -9.26 -17.25
C ILE A 229 5.37 -8.02 -18.08
N ASP A 230 5.96 -8.23 -19.26
CA ASP A 230 6.20 -7.14 -20.21
C ASP A 230 4.89 -6.64 -20.84
N THR A 231 4.39 -5.54 -20.29
CA THR A 231 3.11 -4.94 -20.69
C THR A 231 3.08 -4.40 -22.12
N ARG A 232 4.24 -4.25 -22.80
CA ARG A 232 4.31 -3.80 -24.20
C ARG A 232 3.81 -4.87 -25.17
N ASN A 233 3.88 -6.12 -24.76
CA ASN A 233 3.57 -7.30 -25.59
C ASN A 233 2.27 -8.00 -25.16
N VAL A 234 1.43 -7.38 -24.32
CA VAL A 234 0.14 -7.96 -23.92
C VAL A 234 -1.02 -7.37 -24.73
N SER A 235 -2.02 -8.20 -24.99
CA SER A 235 -3.26 -7.72 -25.60
C SER A 235 -3.99 -6.73 -24.69
N PRO A 236 -4.76 -5.76 -25.24
CA PRO A 236 -5.55 -4.82 -24.42
C PRO A 236 -6.49 -5.49 -23.42
N ARG A 237 -6.98 -6.69 -23.75
CA ARG A 237 -7.80 -7.52 -22.88
C ARG A 237 -7.01 -7.92 -21.62
N ILE A 238 -5.82 -8.46 -21.80
CA ILE A 238 -4.97 -8.90 -20.68
C ILE A 238 -4.46 -7.71 -19.88
N ALA A 239 -4.11 -6.60 -20.55
CA ALA A 239 -3.72 -5.37 -19.88
C ALA A 239 -4.79 -4.87 -18.89
N ALA A 240 -6.09 -4.97 -19.26
CA ALA A 240 -7.19 -4.63 -18.37
C ALA A 240 -7.30 -5.58 -17.15
N GLU A 241 -7.06 -6.88 -17.34
CA GLU A 241 -7.06 -7.88 -16.26
C GLU A 241 -5.87 -7.69 -15.31
N LEU A 242 -4.69 -7.43 -15.87
CA LEU A 242 -3.47 -7.08 -15.11
C LEU A 242 -3.67 -5.82 -14.26
N SER A 243 -4.23 -4.76 -14.86
CA SER A 243 -4.50 -3.51 -14.15
C SER A 243 -5.49 -3.71 -13.01
N LEU A 244 -6.53 -4.53 -13.20
CA LEU A 244 -7.48 -4.86 -12.14
C LEU A 244 -6.82 -5.67 -11.01
N LEU A 245 -6.01 -6.68 -11.34
CA LEU A 245 -5.32 -7.47 -10.31
C LEU A 245 -4.28 -6.61 -9.57
N ARG A 246 -3.59 -5.70 -10.27
CA ARG A 246 -2.71 -4.71 -9.65
C ARG A 246 -3.48 -3.80 -8.69
N ALA A 247 -4.68 -3.34 -9.07
CA ALA A 247 -5.54 -2.57 -8.17
C ALA A 247 -5.90 -3.37 -6.91
N GLN A 248 -6.22 -4.65 -7.04
CA GLN A 248 -6.53 -5.54 -5.93
C GLN A 248 -5.32 -5.77 -5.00
N ALA A 249 -4.14 -6.01 -5.58
CA ALA A 249 -2.91 -6.23 -4.81
C ALA A 249 -2.47 -4.95 -4.07
N THR A 250 -2.50 -3.80 -4.74
CA THR A 250 -2.15 -2.52 -4.11
C THR A 250 -3.20 -2.07 -3.09
N ALA A 251 -4.49 -2.38 -3.29
CA ALA A 251 -5.53 -2.18 -2.28
C ALA A 251 -5.31 -3.07 -1.04
N ALA A 252 -4.94 -4.35 -1.24
CA ALA A 252 -4.58 -5.25 -0.13
C ALA A 252 -3.33 -4.77 0.63
N ALA A 253 -2.44 -4.03 -0.04
CA ALA A 253 -1.29 -3.36 0.54
C ALA A 253 -1.62 -2.00 1.17
N HIS A 254 -2.88 -1.56 1.18
CA HIS A 254 -3.33 -0.21 1.59
C HIS A 254 -2.67 0.95 0.79
N LEU A 255 -2.16 0.68 -0.41
CA LEU A 255 -1.56 1.67 -1.31
C LEU A 255 -2.66 2.34 -2.15
N ARG A 256 -3.46 3.19 -1.50
CA ARG A 256 -4.73 3.75 -2.05
C ARG A 256 -4.57 4.44 -3.40
N SER A 257 -3.57 5.31 -3.52
CA SER A 257 -3.36 6.09 -4.76
C SER A 257 -3.02 5.21 -5.96
N GLU A 258 -2.13 4.21 -5.76
CA GLU A 258 -1.76 3.25 -6.80
C GLU A 258 -2.94 2.34 -7.18
N ALA A 259 -3.72 1.92 -6.17
CA ALA A 259 -4.91 1.10 -6.38
C ALA A 259 -5.99 1.84 -7.19
N LEU A 260 -6.25 3.11 -6.88
CA LEU A 260 -7.20 3.95 -7.63
C LEU A 260 -6.74 4.18 -9.07
N GLN A 261 -5.45 4.44 -9.30
CA GLN A 261 -4.93 4.61 -10.65
C GLN A 261 -5.07 3.32 -11.46
N ALA A 262 -4.63 2.18 -10.91
CA ALA A 262 -4.74 0.89 -11.59
C ALA A 262 -6.20 0.49 -11.86
N LEU A 263 -7.12 0.79 -10.95
CA LEU A 263 -8.55 0.55 -11.15
C LEU A 263 -9.11 1.43 -12.28
N SER A 264 -8.75 2.71 -12.31
CA SER A 264 -9.15 3.63 -13.39
C SER A 264 -8.68 3.15 -14.75
N ASP A 265 -7.43 2.71 -14.85
CA ASP A 265 -6.86 2.16 -16.10
C ASP A 265 -7.63 0.92 -16.56
N ALA A 266 -7.91 -0.02 -15.65
CA ALA A 266 -8.69 -1.22 -15.93
C ALA A 266 -10.11 -0.88 -16.41
N GLN A 267 -10.79 0.07 -15.77
CA GLN A 267 -12.15 0.47 -16.12
C GLN A 267 -12.22 1.12 -17.50
N ILE A 268 -11.28 2.01 -17.84
CA ILE A 268 -11.21 2.65 -19.17
C ILE A 268 -11.05 1.58 -20.26
N MET A 269 -10.15 0.61 -20.07
CA MET A 269 -9.91 -0.47 -21.05
C MET A 269 -11.16 -1.35 -21.21
N LYS A 270 -11.81 -1.75 -20.11
CA LYS A 270 -13.02 -2.57 -20.15
C LYS A 270 -14.20 -1.85 -20.76
N GLN A 271 -14.36 -0.55 -20.49
CA GLN A 271 -15.42 0.26 -21.09
C GLN A 271 -15.28 0.31 -22.62
N ARG A 272 -14.05 0.48 -23.13
CA ARG A 272 -13.76 0.48 -24.57
C ARG A 272 -14.13 -0.82 -25.24
N SER A 273 -13.91 -1.96 -24.56
CA SER A 273 -14.24 -3.29 -25.05
C SER A 273 -15.73 -3.67 -24.91
N GLY A 274 -16.52 -2.85 -24.19
CA GLY A 274 -17.92 -3.15 -23.89
C GLY A 274 -18.11 -4.40 -23.02
N ARG A 275 -17.08 -4.79 -22.25
CA ARG A 275 -17.12 -5.92 -21.31
C ARG A 275 -17.67 -5.50 -19.97
N ASP A 276 -18.31 -6.42 -19.27
CA ASP A 276 -18.76 -6.19 -17.90
C ASP A 276 -17.56 -6.09 -16.94
N ASP A 277 -17.55 -5.06 -16.13
CA ASP A 277 -16.51 -4.80 -15.14
C ASP A 277 -16.95 -5.22 -13.72
N HIS A 278 -17.36 -6.47 -13.55
CA HIS A 278 -17.81 -6.98 -12.25
C HIS A 278 -16.73 -6.88 -11.16
N GLY A 279 -15.48 -7.21 -11.51
CA GLY A 279 -14.34 -7.11 -10.59
C GLY A 279 -14.04 -5.68 -10.19
N GLY A 280 -13.98 -4.76 -11.15
CA GLY A 280 -13.72 -3.34 -10.88
C GLY A 280 -14.83 -2.67 -10.06
N ARG A 281 -16.09 -3.06 -10.28
CA ARG A 281 -17.21 -2.58 -9.45
C ARG A 281 -17.08 -2.99 -7.97
N LEU A 282 -16.65 -4.23 -7.69
CA LEU A 282 -16.41 -4.69 -6.33
C LEU A 282 -15.17 -4.02 -5.72
N GLU A 283 -14.12 -3.82 -6.53
CA GLU A 283 -12.91 -3.16 -6.07
C GLU A 283 -13.13 -1.66 -5.77
N ALA A 284 -13.94 -0.98 -6.57
CA ALA A 284 -14.35 0.40 -6.28
C ALA A 284 -15.02 0.54 -4.90
N ILE A 285 -15.86 -0.44 -4.51
CA ILE A 285 -16.47 -0.46 -3.16
C ILE A 285 -15.40 -0.60 -2.07
N ARG A 286 -14.43 -1.52 -2.26
CA ARG A 286 -13.34 -1.74 -1.31
C ARG A 286 -12.48 -0.49 -1.14
N LEU A 287 -12.10 0.16 -2.25
CA LEU A 287 -11.29 1.38 -2.22
C LEU A 287 -12.03 2.55 -1.58
N THR A 288 -13.35 2.68 -1.82
CA THR A 288 -14.17 3.69 -1.13
C THR A 288 -14.20 3.45 0.37
N LEU A 289 -14.30 2.18 0.80
CA LEU A 289 -14.24 1.81 2.20
C LEU A 289 -12.87 2.09 2.83
N LEU A 290 -11.79 1.74 2.13
CA LEU A 290 -10.41 2.03 2.55
C LEU A 290 -10.12 3.55 2.62
N ALA A 291 -10.82 4.36 1.82
CA ALA A 291 -10.74 5.82 1.89
C ALA A 291 -11.45 6.41 3.13
N GLY A 292 -12.13 5.57 3.93
CA GLY A 292 -12.86 5.97 5.13
C GLY A 292 -14.30 6.40 4.86
N ASP A 293 -14.77 6.45 3.60
CA ASP A 293 -16.16 6.80 3.28
C ASP A 293 -17.06 5.56 3.29
N ALA A 294 -17.33 5.08 4.51
CA ALA A 294 -18.18 3.92 4.73
C ALA A 294 -19.63 4.11 4.22
N THR A 295 -20.14 5.35 4.23
CA THR A 295 -21.47 5.68 3.76
C THR A 295 -21.60 5.57 2.24
N ALA A 296 -20.64 6.16 1.51
CA ALA A 296 -20.58 6.03 0.05
C ALA A 296 -20.31 4.58 -0.38
N ALA A 297 -19.40 3.88 0.31
CA ALA A 297 -19.11 2.46 0.06
C ALA A 297 -20.37 1.59 0.19
N ARG A 298 -21.14 1.77 1.28
CA ARG A 298 -22.41 1.07 1.49
C ARG A 298 -23.42 1.35 0.40
N SER A 299 -23.62 2.62 0.02
CA SER A 299 -24.52 3.03 -1.06
C SER A 299 -24.14 2.38 -2.39
N LEU A 300 -22.85 2.40 -2.73
CA LEU A 300 -22.30 1.79 -3.94
C LEU A 300 -22.51 0.28 -3.93
N ALA A 301 -22.22 -0.38 -2.81
CA ALA A 301 -22.41 -1.84 -2.64
C ALA A 301 -23.85 -2.28 -2.87
N LEU A 302 -24.82 -1.56 -2.29
CA LEU A 302 -26.25 -1.88 -2.45
C LEU A 302 -26.74 -1.67 -3.89
N ARG A 303 -26.24 -0.65 -4.60
CA ARG A 303 -26.54 -0.47 -6.03
C ARG A 303 -25.94 -1.60 -6.87
N THR A 304 -24.69 -1.95 -6.60
CA THR A 304 -23.98 -3.03 -7.29
C THR A 304 -24.65 -4.39 -7.06
N GLN A 305 -25.08 -4.69 -5.84
CA GLN A 305 -25.85 -5.90 -5.50
C GLN A 305 -27.13 -6.01 -6.34
N ARG A 306 -27.93 -4.93 -6.43
CA ARG A 306 -29.16 -4.90 -7.25
C ARG A 306 -28.87 -5.10 -8.72
N SER A 307 -27.80 -4.50 -9.24
CA SER A 307 -27.38 -4.66 -10.63
C SER A 307 -27.01 -6.11 -10.95
N PHE A 308 -26.26 -6.79 -10.06
CA PHE A 308 -25.91 -8.19 -10.26
C PHE A 308 -27.13 -9.13 -10.15
N ALA A 309 -28.04 -8.86 -9.23
CA ALA A 309 -29.30 -9.63 -9.10
C ALA A 309 -30.13 -9.51 -10.38
N ALA A 310 -30.25 -8.32 -10.98
CA ALA A 310 -30.95 -8.12 -12.25
C ALA A 310 -30.30 -8.88 -13.43
N GLN A 311 -29.02 -9.22 -13.32
CA GLN A 311 -28.24 -10.00 -14.33
C GLN A 311 -28.27 -11.52 -14.03
N GLY A 312 -28.93 -11.98 -12.97
CA GLY A 312 -28.88 -13.38 -12.54
C GLY A 312 -27.52 -13.83 -12.01
N ARG A 313 -26.69 -12.90 -11.53
CA ARG A 313 -25.32 -13.16 -11.06
C ARG A 313 -25.29 -13.18 -9.53
N ASP A 314 -25.92 -14.17 -8.94
CA ASP A 314 -26.16 -14.25 -7.49
C ASP A 314 -24.88 -14.25 -6.65
N VAL A 315 -23.81 -14.92 -7.13
CA VAL A 315 -22.52 -14.97 -6.43
C VAL A 315 -21.88 -13.58 -6.31
N TYR A 316 -21.86 -12.81 -7.39
CA TYR A 316 -21.32 -11.44 -7.36
C TYR A 316 -22.23 -10.50 -6.58
N GLY A 317 -23.56 -10.74 -6.63
CA GLY A 317 -24.52 -10.05 -5.77
C GLY A 317 -24.27 -10.34 -4.28
N ALA A 318 -23.95 -11.56 -3.93
CA ALA A 318 -23.58 -11.97 -2.58
C ALA A 318 -22.27 -11.31 -2.12
N ARG A 319 -21.25 -11.25 -2.97
CA ARG A 319 -19.99 -10.52 -2.67
C ARG A 319 -20.23 -9.03 -2.40
N ALA A 320 -21.08 -8.39 -3.22
CA ALA A 320 -21.47 -7.00 -2.99
C ALA A 320 -22.24 -6.82 -1.66
N ALA A 321 -23.09 -7.78 -1.28
CA ALA A 321 -23.81 -7.77 0.00
C ALA A 321 -22.85 -7.87 1.22
N VAL A 322 -21.80 -8.68 1.11
CA VAL A 322 -20.75 -8.78 2.15
C VAL A 322 -20.02 -7.44 2.31
N LEU A 323 -19.68 -6.78 1.20
CA LEU A 323 -19.06 -5.44 1.23
C LEU A 323 -20.02 -4.38 1.81
N ALA A 324 -21.33 -4.46 1.53
CA ALA A 324 -22.32 -3.60 2.15
C ALA A 324 -22.42 -3.80 3.67
N LEU A 325 -22.26 -5.06 4.14
CA LEU A 325 -22.22 -5.38 5.56
C LEU A 325 -20.94 -4.83 6.21
N ALA A 326 -19.78 -5.03 5.59
CA ALA A 326 -18.51 -4.47 6.06
C ALA A 326 -18.56 -2.93 6.15
N ALA A 327 -19.12 -2.27 5.14
CA ALA A 327 -19.33 -0.83 5.17
C ALA A 327 -20.31 -0.37 6.27
N SER A 328 -21.33 -1.19 6.60
CA SER A 328 -22.25 -0.90 7.69
C SER A 328 -21.58 -1.04 9.06
N ILE A 329 -20.68 -1.99 9.22
CA ILE A 329 -19.84 -2.18 10.42
C ILE A 329 -18.91 -0.96 10.57
N ALA A 330 -18.17 -0.59 9.53
CA ALA A 330 -17.26 0.54 9.56
C ALA A 330 -17.96 1.89 9.85
N ALA A 331 -19.24 2.02 9.43
CA ALA A 331 -20.07 3.20 9.74
C ALA A 331 -20.71 3.19 11.14
N GLY A 332 -20.52 2.12 11.94
CA GLY A 332 -21.25 1.93 13.22
C GLY A 332 -22.78 1.89 13.05
N ALA A 333 -23.27 1.54 11.85
CA ALA A 333 -24.69 1.64 11.47
C ALA A 333 -25.27 0.27 11.03
N VAL A 334 -24.89 -0.77 11.74
CA VAL A 334 -25.39 -2.14 11.49
C VAL A 334 -26.88 -2.24 11.79
N ARG A 335 -27.61 -2.87 10.89
CA ARG A 335 -29.06 -3.14 11.04
C ARG A 335 -29.35 -4.65 10.87
N ARG A 336 -30.40 -5.13 11.51
CA ARG A 336 -30.85 -6.53 11.38
C ARG A 336 -31.10 -6.97 9.92
N SER A 337 -31.50 -6.04 9.05
CA SER A 337 -31.65 -6.31 7.61
C SER A 337 -30.29 -6.60 6.93
N ALA A 338 -29.22 -5.86 7.28
CA ALA A 338 -27.88 -6.09 6.78
C ALA A 338 -27.34 -7.45 7.26
N LEU A 339 -27.57 -7.81 8.53
CA LEU A 339 -27.24 -9.11 9.09
C LEU A 339 -27.90 -10.25 8.30
N ARG A 340 -29.22 -10.15 8.02
CA ARG A 340 -29.94 -11.15 7.21
C ARG A 340 -29.39 -11.26 5.78
N SER A 341 -29.08 -10.11 5.15
CA SER A 341 -28.47 -10.06 3.82
C SER A 341 -27.10 -10.75 3.80
N GLY A 342 -26.26 -10.49 4.82
CA GLY A 342 -24.95 -11.11 4.97
C GLY A 342 -25.03 -12.63 5.14
N ARG A 343 -25.97 -13.14 5.96
CA ARG A 343 -26.22 -14.59 6.11
C ARG A 343 -26.62 -15.24 4.80
N ARG A 344 -27.58 -14.61 4.08
CA ARG A 344 -27.99 -15.11 2.76
C ARG A 344 -26.81 -15.13 1.79
N ALA A 345 -25.98 -14.10 1.81
CA ALA A 345 -24.78 -14.05 0.98
C ALA A 345 -23.80 -15.19 1.32
N ALA A 346 -23.54 -15.47 2.59
CA ALA A 346 -22.71 -16.60 3.03
C ALA A 346 -23.23 -17.95 2.51
N THR A 347 -24.56 -18.16 2.58
CA THR A 347 -25.20 -19.38 2.06
C THR A 347 -25.06 -19.50 0.54
N ILE A 348 -25.28 -18.42 -0.21
CA ILE A 348 -25.11 -18.40 -1.68
C ILE A 348 -23.66 -18.73 -2.06
N LEU A 349 -22.69 -18.09 -1.39
CA LEU A 349 -21.26 -18.31 -1.65
C LEU A 349 -20.84 -19.75 -1.34
N ALA A 350 -21.31 -20.31 -0.21
CA ALA A 350 -21.03 -21.69 0.18
C ALA A 350 -21.62 -22.68 -0.83
N GLY A 351 -22.88 -22.50 -1.23
CA GLY A 351 -23.57 -23.34 -2.20
C GLY A 351 -22.92 -23.29 -3.60
N ALA A 352 -22.31 -22.18 -3.96
CA ALA A 352 -21.56 -22.04 -5.20
C ALA A 352 -20.09 -22.54 -5.11
N GLY A 353 -19.67 -23.10 -3.96
CA GLY A 353 -18.31 -23.61 -3.76
C GLY A 353 -17.24 -22.56 -3.44
N TRP A 354 -17.64 -21.31 -3.18
CA TRP A 354 -16.75 -20.20 -2.81
C TRP A 354 -16.48 -20.20 -1.29
N HIS A 355 -15.90 -21.29 -0.80
CA HIS A 355 -15.77 -21.54 0.64
C HIS A 355 -14.93 -20.49 1.37
N GLY A 356 -13.92 -19.90 0.74
CA GLY A 356 -13.12 -18.81 1.31
C GLY A 356 -13.95 -17.56 1.56
N GLU A 357 -14.64 -17.08 0.54
CA GLU A 357 -15.53 -15.91 0.62
C GLU A 357 -16.75 -16.16 1.53
N ALA A 358 -17.28 -17.38 1.55
CA ALA A 358 -18.36 -17.76 2.46
C ALA A 358 -17.93 -17.66 3.93
N ARG A 359 -16.72 -18.14 4.28
CA ARG A 359 -16.16 -18.00 5.63
C ARG A 359 -15.92 -16.55 6.01
N ARG A 360 -15.42 -15.74 5.08
CA ARG A 360 -15.27 -14.30 5.28
C ARG A 360 -16.63 -13.63 5.52
N ALA A 361 -17.65 -14.00 4.75
CA ALA A 361 -19.01 -13.53 4.96
C ALA A 361 -19.55 -13.91 6.35
N GLN A 362 -19.34 -15.16 6.79
CA GLN A 362 -19.72 -15.61 8.14
C GLN A 362 -18.99 -14.84 9.25
N LEU A 363 -17.70 -14.53 9.03
CA LEU A 363 -16.92 -13.71 9.96
C LEU A 363 -17.50 -12.30 10.11
N MET A 364 -17.85 -11.64 8.99
CA MET A 364 -18.50 -10.33 9.01
C MET A 364 -19.91 -10.40 9.66
N VAL A 365 -20.65 -11.47 9.42
CA VAL A 365 -21.93 -11.71 10.07
C VAL A 365 -21.78 -11.92 11.57
N ALA A 366 -20.75 -12.65 12.00
CA ALA A 366 -20.44 -12.84 13.43
C ALA A 366 -20.15 -11.49 14.11
N ARG A 367 -19.29 -10.66 13.50
CA ARG A 367 -18.97 -9.31 14.01
C ARG A 367 -20.24 -8.44 14.08
N ALA A 368 -21.00 -8.35 12.99
CA ALA A 368 -22.24 -7.57 12.94
C ALA A 368 -23.29 -8.03 13.97
N ALA A 369 -23.34 -9.32 14.25
CA ALA A 369 -24.26 -9.86 15.27
C ALA A 369 -23.85 -9.40 16.68
N ILE A 370 -22.56 -9.38 17.00
CA ILE A 370 -22.04 -8.88 18.27
C ILE A 370 -22.37 -7.39 18.44
N GLU A 371 -22.10 -6.57 17.41
CA GLU A 371 -22.44 -5.14 17.42
C GLU A 371 -23.94 -4.84 17.60
N LEU A 372 -24.81 -5.77 17.20
CA LEU A 372 -26.26 -5.70 17.43
C LEU A 372 -26.69 -6.21 18.82
N GLY A 373 -25.76 -6.56 19.70
CA GLY A 373 -26.08 -7.16 21.02
C GLY A 373 -26.63 -8.59 20.91
N LEU A 374 -26.22 -9.35 19.90
CA LEU A 374 -26.64 -10.74 19.64
C LEU A 374 -25.46 -11.72 19.73
N PRO A 375 -24.70 -11.77 20.86
CA PRO A 375 -23.46 -12.54 20.95
C PRO A 375 -23.64 -14.04 20.73
N GLY A 376 -24.81 -14.61 21.11
CA GLY A 376 -25.14 -16.02 20.85
C GLY A 376 -25.26 -16.34 19.36
N VAL A 377 -25.73 -15.40 18.56
CA VAL A 377 -25.74 -15.48 17.09
C VAL A 377 -24.30 -15.38 16.58
N GLY A 378 -23.54 -14.37 17.05
CA GLY A 378 -22.13 -14.17 16.69
C GLY A 378 -21.30 -15.42 16.93
N ARG A 379 -21.47 -16.09 18.07
CA ARG A 379 -20.75 -17.33 18.41
C ARG A 379 -21.06 -18.48 17.44
N ARG A 380 -22.34 -18.67 17.06
CA ARG A 380 -22.72 -19.73 16.11
C ARG A 380 -22.12 -19.47 14.71
N GLU A 381 -22.20 -18.25 14.23
CA GLU A 381 -21.62 -17.88 12.93
C GLU A 381 -20.09 -18.04 12.94
N PHE A 382 -19.43 -17.60 14.01
CA PHE A 382 -17.99 -17.75 14.15
C PHE A 382 -17.53 -19.22 14.20
N ALA A 383 -18.28 -20.10 14.82
CA ALA A 383 -17.96 -21.54 14.85
C ALA A 383 -17.82 -22.11 13.43
N GLY A 384 -18.66 -21.67 12.47
CA GLY A 384 -18.60 -22.09 11.07
C GLY A 384 -17.37 -21.60 10.29
N CYS A 385 -16.71 -20.54 10.76
CA CYS A 385 -15.51 -19.97 10.12
C CYS A 385 -14.25 -19.96 11.00
N SER A 386 -14.25 -20.65 12.14
CA SER A 386 -13.14 -20.68 13.12
C SER A 386 -11.82 -21.18 12.54
N ILE A 387 -11.83 -21.90 11.42
CA ILE A 387 -10.63 -22.29 10.68
C ILE A 387 -9.78 -21.08 10.26
N LEU A 388 -10.40 -19.88 10.11
CA LEU A 388 -9.70 -18.64 9.80
C LEU A 388 -8.69 -18.22 10.88
N LEU A 389 -8.78 -18.71 12.09
CA LEU A 389 -7.73 -18.50 13.12
C LEU A 389 -6.36 -19.08 12.71
N ARG A 390 -6.36 -20.10 11.86
CA ARG A 390 -5.16 -20.87 11.47
C ARG A 390 -4.83 -20.76 9.99
N ARG A 391 -5.84 -20.64 9.12
CA ARG A 391 -5.68 -20.71 7.66
C ARG A 391 -6.47 -19.58 6.98
N GLY A 392 -5.94 -19.04 5.90
CA GLY A 392 -6.52 -17.97 5.12
C GLY A 392 -5.63 -16.73 5.04
N PRO A 393 -6.06 -15.69 4.33
CA PRO A 393 -5.36 -14.41 4.26
C PRO A 393 -5.10 -13.83 5.66
N VAL A 394 -3.97 -13.15 5.81
CA VAL A 394 -3.55 -12.60 7.12
C VAL A 394 -4.60 -11.63 7.67
N SER A 395 -5.19 -10.80 6.83
CA SER A 395 -6.28 -9.87 7.21
C SER A 395 -7.48 -10.61 7.81
N ASP A 396 -7.93 -11.70 7.17
CA ASP A 396 -9.08 -12.48 7.67
C ASP A 396 -8.75 -13.20 8.98
N ARG A 397 -7.49 -13.64 9.14
CA ARG A 397 -7.01 -14.26 10.38
C ARG A 397 -6.95 -13.26 11.54
N ILE A 398 -6.51 -12.04 11.27
CA ILE A 398 -6.47 -10.94 12.24
C ILE A 398 -7.90 -10.57 12.66
N GLU A 399 -8.81 -10.43 11.69
CA GLU A 399 -10.22 -10.16 11.95
C GLU A 399 -10.89 -11.29 12.73
N ALA A 400 -10.52 -12.56 12.50
CA ALA A 400 -11.02 -13.69 13.27
C ALA A 400 -10.58 -13.58 14.75
N TRP A 401 -9.36 -13.19 15.05
CA TRP A 401 -8.90 -12.93 16.41
C TRP A 401 -9.61 -11.72 17.03
N HIS A 402 -9.95 -10.69 16.24
CA HIS A 402 -10.77 -9.57 16.69
C HIS A 402 -12.16 -10.03 17.15
N VAL A 403 -12.84 -10.84 16.32
CA VAL A 403 -14.17 -11.41 16.69
C VAL A 403 -14.06 -12.27 17.96
N VAL A 404 -13.00 -13.09 18.13
CA VAL A 404 -12.78 -13.84 19.37
C VAL A 404 -12.67 -12.90 20.56
N ALA A 405 -11.92 -11.80 20.43
CA ALA A 405 -11.78 -10.82 21.51
C ALA A 405 -13.13 -10.19 21.89
N LEU A 406 -13.92 -9.79 20.91
CA LEU A 406 -15.28 -9.25 21.13
C LEU A 406 -16.17 -10.25 21.85
N LEU A 407 -16.19 -11.52 21.43
CA LEU A 407 -16.94 -12.58 22.10
C LEU A 407 -16.52 -12.79 23.56
N ARG A 408 -15.20 -12.73 23.84
CA ARG A 408 -14.67 -12.83 25.20
C ARG A 408 -15.05 -11.64 26.07
N LEU A 409 -15.11 -10.43 25.50
CA LEU A 409 -15.58 -9.24 26.22
C LEU A 409 -17.07 -9.35 26.58
N GLU A 410 -17.90 -9.87 25.69
CA GLU A 410 -19.31 -10.16 25.97
C GLU A 410 -19.50 -11.21 27.07
N GLU A 411 -18.56 -12.12 27.25
CA GLU A 411 -18.50 -13.11 28.33
C GLU A 411 -17.92 -12.55 29.65
N GLY A 412 -17.42 -11.30 29.65
CA GLY A 412 -16.71 -10.73 30.79
C GLY A 412 -15.25 -11.21 30.94
N ASP A 413 -14.76 -12.08 30.04
CA ASP A 413 -13.37 -12.61 30.04
C ASP A 413 -12.39 -11.59 29.46
N ARG A 414 -12.11 -10.51 30.18
CA ARG A 414 -11.10 -9.50 29.76
C ARG A 414 -9.71 -10.08 29.52
N PRO A 415 -9.17 -10.98 30.38
CA PRO A 415 -7.87 -11.59 30.12
C PRO A 415 -7.86 -12.44 28.85
N GLY A 416 -8.92 -13.17 28.56
CA GLY A 416 -9.09 -13.93 27.33
C GLY A 416 -9.14 -13.04 26.09
N ALA A 417 -9.86 -11.92 26.17
CA ALA A 417 -9.91 -10.92 25.11
C ALA A 417 -8.49 -10.36 24.81
N GLN A 418 -7.75 -9.98 25.84
CA GLN A 418 -6.39 -9.49 25.67
C GLN A 418 -5.46 -10.52 25.03
N ARG A 419 -5.57 -11.83 25.41
CA ARG A 419 -4.81 -12.90 24.76
C ARG A 419 -5.12 -13.04 23.29
N ALA A 420 -6.41 -12.93 22.91
CA ALA A 420 -6.86 -12.99 21.52
C ALA A 420 -6.31 -11.80 20.71
N LEU A 421 -6.40 -10.58 21.23
CA LEU A 421 -5.88 -9.37 20.59
C LEU A 421 -4.35 -9.46 20.39
N ARG A 422 -3.60 -9.92 21.42
CA ARG A 422 -2.15 -10.13 21.27
C ARG A 422 -1.81 -11.21 20.22
N ALA A 423 -2.65 -12.24 20.07
CA ALA A 423 -2.46 -13.25 19.03
C ALA A 423 -2.64 -12.65 17.62
N GLY A 424 -3.66 -11.79 17.42
CA GLY A 424 -3.87 -11.07 16.17
C GLY A 424 -2.71 -10.12 15.83
N LEU A 425 -2.20 -9.37 16.81
CA LEU A 425 -1.06 -8.46 16.61
C LEU A 425 0.24 -9.21 16.30
N ARG A 426 0.51 -10.36 16.94
CA ARG A 426 1.67 -11.21 16.57
C ARG A 426 1.61 -11.71 15.13
N LEU A 427 0.40 -12.02 14.62
CA LEU A 427 0.24 -12.36 13.21
C LEU A 427 0.60 -11.18 12.29
N LEU A 428 0.22 -9.98 12.67
CA LEU A 428 0.58 -8.76 11.93
C LEU A 428 2.09 -8.51 11.96
N GLU A 429 2.73 -8.68 13.11
CA GLU A 429 4.19 -8.57 13.24
C GLU A 429 4.91 -9.55 12.30
N GLY A 430 4.56 -10.83 12.35
CA GLY A 430 5.12 -11.84 11.44
C GLY A 430 4.82 -11.57 9.96
N TYR A 431 3.66 -11.00 9.63
CA TYR A 431 3.36 -10.60 8.26
C TYR A 431 4.25 -9.45 7.79
N ARG A 432 4.46 -8.42 8.62
CA ARG A 432 5.36 -7.29 8.30
C ARG A 432 6.80 -7.75 8.06
N GLU A 433 7.27 -8.77 8.78
CA GLU A 433 8.59 -9.35 8.56
C GLU A 433 8.78 -9.89 7.15
N THR A 434 7.71 -10.39 6.51
CA THR A 434 7.77 -10.88 5.14
C THR A 434 7.81 -9.77 4.09
N LEU A 435 7.42 -8.53 4.46
CA LEU A 435 7.34 -7.40 3.54
C LEU A 435 8.72 -6.78 3.32
N GLY A 436 9.12 -6.71 2.06
CA GLY A 436 10.45 -6.27 1.62
C GLY A 436 10.61 -4.76 1.40
N SER A 437 9.67 -3.92 1.86
CA SER A 437 9.81 -2.47 1.75
C SER A 437 9.19 -1.74 2.94
N SER A 438 9.75 -0.58 3.29
CA SER A 438 9.32 0.20 4.46
C SER A 438 7.91 0.79 4.29
N ASP A 439 7.51 1.14 3.07
CA ASP A 439 6.17 1.62 2.77
C ASP A 439 5.11 0.52 2.96
N LEU A 440 5.37 -0.71 2.49
CA LEU A 440 4.48 -1.85 2.72
C LEU A 440 4.37 -2.20 4.21
N ARG A 441 5.47 -2.14 4.96
CA ARG A 441 5.46 -2.38 6.41
C ARG A 441 4.61 -1.37 7.17
N ALA A 442 4.76 -0.09 6.84
CA ALA A 442 4.00 0.97 7.46
C ALA A 442 2.49 0.89 7.13
N THR A 443 2.14 0.65 5.86
CA THR A 443 0.73 0.52 5.47
C THR A 443 0.07 -0.75 6.01
N ALA A 444 0.81 -1.85 6.17
CA ALA A 444 0.29 -3.07 6.81
C ALA A 444 -0.16 -2.84 8.26
N SER A 445 0.33 -1.78 8.92
CA SER A 445 -0.09 -1.41 10.28
C SER A 445 -1.58 -1.10 10.37
N GLU A 446 -2.17 -0.58 9.31
CA GLU A 446 -3.61 -0.26 9.25
C GLU A 446 -4.49 -1.48 9.56
N ILE A 447 -4.03 -2.70 9.22
CA ILE A 447 -4.77 -3.95 9.47
C ILE A 447 -4.97 -4.21 10.98
N GLY A 448 -4.05 -3.75 11.82
CA GLY A 448 -4.06 -4.02 13.27
C GLY A 448 -4.64 -2.90 14.15
N VAL A 449 -4.98 -1.75 13.57
CA VAL A 449 -5.39 -0.56 14.34
C VAL A 449 -6.61 -0.84 15.24
N GLU A 450 -7.66 -1.47 14.72
CA GLU A 450 -8.85 -1.79 15.49
C GLU A 450 -8.57 -2.74 16.67
N LEU A 451 -7.68 -3.74 16.47
CA LEU A 451 -7.26 -4.65 17.53
C LEU A 451 -6.52 -3.91 18.64
N ALA A 452 -5.59 -3.05 18.26
CA ALA A 452 -4.77 -2.29 19.21
C ALA A 452 -5.63 -1.29 19.99
N GLN A 453 -6.55 -0.60 19.33
CA GLN A 453 -7.52 0.31 19.97
C GLN A 453 -8.46 -0.44 20.92
N LEU A 454 -9.00 -1.60 20.51
CA LEU A 454 -9.83 -2.43 21.38
C LEU A 454 -9.04 -2.91 22.60
N GLY A 455 -7.78 -3.33 22.39
CA GLY A 455 -6.87 -3.70 23.47
C GLY A 455 -6.65 -2.57 24.47
N LEU A 456 -6.39 -1.38 23.96
CA LEU A 456 -6.18 -0.18 24.77
C LEU A 456 -7.46 0.22 25.54
N ARG A 457 -8.64 0.23 24.90
CA ARG A 457 -9.93 0.44 25.58
C ARG A 457 -10.14 -0.55 26.74
N THR A 458 -9.80 -1.83 26.50
CA THR A 458 -9.99 -2.91 27.48
C THR A 458 -9.12 -2.70 28.73
N VAL A 459 -7.87 -2.26 28.57
CA VAL A 459 -6.96 -2.00 29.72
C VAL A 459 -7.26 -0.69 30.41
N LEU A 460 -7.62 0.35 29.66
CA LEU A 460 -8.02 1.65 30.24
C LEU A 460 -9.26 1.54 31.14
N ALA A 461 -10.21 0.69 30.76
CA ALA A 461 -11.40 0.40 31.58
C ALA A 461 -11.06 -0.43 32.83
N GLY A 462 -9.92 -1.09 32.91
CA GLY A 462 -9.49 -1.95 34.03
C GLY A 462 -8.53 -1.30 35.02
N ALA A 463 -8.12 -0.02 34.82
CA ALA A 463 -7.15 0.70 35.63
C ALA A 463 -5.74 0.07 35.71
N ASP A 464 -5.41 -0.87 34.82
CA ASP A 464 -4.09 -1.50 34.70
C ASP A 464 -3.15 -0.60 33.87
N ILE A 465 -2.41 0.28 34.56
CA ILE A 465 -1.55 1.27 33.93
C ILE A 465 -0.34 0.63 33.23
N GLU A 466 0.23 -0.45 33.77
CA GLU A 466 1.36 -1.15 33.13
C GLU A 466 0.95 -1.79 31.80
N SER A 467 -0.20 -2.44 31.78
CA SER A 467 -0.76 -2.96 30.54
C SER A 467 -1.11 -1.85 29.56
N THR A 468 -1.54 -0.66 30.04
CA THR A 468 -1.82 0.50 29.18
C THR A 468 -0.56 0.94 28.43
N LEU A 469 0.57 1.10 29.12
CA LEU A 469 1.86 1.43 28.51
C LEU A 469 2.27 0.38 27.43
N ALA A 470 2.14 -0.90 27.77
CA ALA A 470 2.48 -1.98 26.83
C ALA A 470 1.54 -2.03 25.60
N TRP A 471 0.27 -1.62 25.74
CA TRP A 471 -0.67 -1.52 24.63
C TRP A 471 -0.45 -0.27 23.77
N ALA A 472 -0.15 0.86 24.39
CA ALA A 472 0.20 2.09 23.70
C ALA A 472 1.45 1.91 22.82
N ASP A 473 2.48 1.28 23.36
CA ASP A 473 3.71 0.96 22.63
C ASP A 473 3.47 0.00 21.45
N ARG A 474 2.53 -0.95 21.59
CA ARG A 474 2.15 -1.85 20.48
C ARG A 474 1.39 -1.16 19.34
N LEU A 475 0.65 -0.10 19.65
CA LEU A 475 -0.05 0.69 18.64
C LEU A 475 0.92 1.46 17.74
N ARG A 476 2.14 1.77 18.24
CA ARG A 476 3.02 2.78 17.66
C ARG A 476 4.31 2.23 17.08
N GLY A 477 4.77 2.86 15.99
CA GLY A 477 6.13 2.73 15.47
C GLY A 477 6.63 1.30 15.30
N SER A 478 5.72 0.33 15.20
CA SER A 478 6.09 -1.08 15.16
C SER A 478 6.87 -1.43 13.90
N ALA A 479 6.68 -0.69 12.79
CA ALA A 479 7.49 -0.85 11.58
C ALA A 479 8.94 -0.38 11.78
N LEU A 480 9.18 0.62 12.62
CA LEU A 480 10.53 1.14 12.92
C LEU A 480 11.37 0.19 13.80
N ARG A 481 10.74 -0.81 14.43
CA ARG A 481 11.41 -1.84 15.24
C ARG A 481 11.90 -3.02 14.42
N LEU A 482 11.41 -3.16 13.18
CA LEU A 482 11.86 -4.20 12.27
C LEU A 482 13.25 -3.85 11.71
N PRO A 483 14.08 -4.85 11.35
CA PRO A 483 15.33 -4.60 10.68
C PRO A 483 15.12 -3.72 9.45
N PRO A 484 16.02 -2.78 9.15
CA PRO A 484 15.90 -1.93 7.99
C PRO A 484 15.82 -2.80 6.73
N VAL A 485 14.96 -2.40 5.81
CA VAL A 485 14.90 -3.02 4.49
C VAL A 485 15.93 -2.33 3.61
N THR A 486 16.97 -3.06 3.23
CA THR A 486 17.93 -2.57 2.24
C THR A 486 17.32 -2.77 0.85
N PRO A 487 17.14 -1.69 0.06
CA PRO A 487 16.69 -1.83 -1.32
C PRO A 487 17.61 -2.76 -2.12
N PRO A 488 17.06 -3.59 -3.02
CA PRO A 488 17.87 -4.50 -3.81
C PRO A 488 18.89 -3.72 -4.67
N ASP A 489 20.11 -4.26 -4.81
CA ASP A 489 21.14 -3.63 -5.64
C ASP A 489 20.95 -4.00 -7.12
N LEU A 490 19.89 -3.50 -7.73
CA LEU A 490 19.57 -3.70 -9.14
C LEU A 490 20.13 -2.54 -9.98
N PRO A 491 20.80 -2.82 -11.12
CA PRO A 491 21.27 -1.77 -12.05
C PRO A 491 20.12 -0.84 -12.47
N GLU A 492 18.96 -1.41 -12.82
CA GLU A 492 17.79 -0.63 -13.22
C GLU A 492 17.32 0.33 -12.12
N LEU A 493 17.37 -0.08 -10.86
CA LEU A 493 17.01 0.78 -9.74
C LEU A 493 17.97 1.97 -9.60
N ARG A 494 19.26 1.74 -9.80
CA ARG A 494 20.28 2.81 -9.80
C ARG A 494 20.04 3.81 -10.94
N ASP A 495 19.74 3.32 -12.14
CA ASP A 495 19.46 4.13 -13.32
C ASP A 495 18.20 4.99 -13.12
N ARG A 496 17.10 4.39 -12.61
CA ARG A 496 15.86 5.12 -12.30
C ARG A 496 16.08 6.19 -11.22
N ALA A 497 16.86 5.89 -10.19
CA ALA A 497 17.19 6.86 -9.15
C ALA A 497 18.03 8.02 -9.70
N ALA A 498 18.98 7.74 -10.59
CA ALA A 498 19.77 8.77 -11.28
C ALA A 498 18.88 9.66 -12.17
N GLU A 499 17.99 9.07 -12.97
CA GLU A 499 17.01 9.79 -13.79
C GLU A 499 16.08 10.64 -12.93
N LEU A 500 15.58 10.11 -11.79
CA LEU A 500 14.74 10.85 -10.85
C LEU A 500 15.47 12.10 -10.33
N ARG A 501 16.74 11.98 -9.97
CA ARG A 501 17.54 13.15 -9.54
C ARG A 501 17.61 14.23 -10.63
N GLN A 502 17.84 13.84 -11.90
CA GLN A 502 17.87 14.78 -13.01
C GLN A 502 16.52 15.49 -13.20
N VAL A 503 15.42 14.73 -13.27
CA VAL A 503 14.07 15.28 -13.44
C VAL A 503 13.71 16.20 -12.26
N SER A 504 14.01 15.81 -11.02
CA SER A 504 13.76 16.64 -9.84
C SER A 504 14.55 17.95 -9.87
N ALA A 505 15.83 17.92 -10.31
CA ALA A 505 16.63 19.11 -10.49
C ALA A 505 16.09 20.00 -11.63
N GLU A 506 15.49 19.42 -12.67
CA GLU A 506 14.82 20.18 -13.74
C GLU A 506 13.52 20.84 -13.28
N ILE A 507 12.70 20.14 -12.50
CA ILE A 507 11.49 20.70 -11.88
C ILE A 507 11.87 21.93 -11.05
N TRP A 508 12.85 21.79 -10.18
CA TRP A 508 13.29 22.86 -9.33
C TRP A 508 13.83 24.08 -10.10
N ARG A 509 14.53 23.87 -11.23
CA ARG A 509 14.95 24.94 -12.15
C ARG A 509 13.76 25.58 -12.86
N ALA A 510 12.78 24.80 -13.31
CA ALA A 510 11.60 25.26 -14.02
C ALA A 510 10.67 26.09 -13.12
N GLU A 511 10.42 25.67 -11.89
CA GLU A 511 9.62 26.40 -10.90
C GLU A 511 10.18 27.80 -10.62
N ARG A 512 11.48 27.90 -10.47
CA ARG A 512 12.16 29.19 -10.28
C ARG A 512 12.08 30.11 -11.47
N SER A 513 12.08 29.54 -12.68
CA SER A 513 11.92 30.27 -13.94
C SER A 513 10.45 30.51 -14.31
N LYS A 514 9.52 30.13 -13.46
CA LYS A 514 8.06 30.16 -13.68
C LYS A 514 7.64 29.46 -14.97
N ARG A 515 8.37 28.41 -15.36
CA ARG A 515 8.05 27.55 -16.52
C ARG A 515 7.07 26.46 -16.13
N ALA A 516 6.32 25.94 -17.11
CA ALA A 516 5.40 24.83 -16.90
C ALA A 516 6.14 23.55 -16.46
N THR A 517 5.70 22.93 -15.36
CA THR A 517 6.32 21.74 -14.77
C THR A 517 5.49 20.47 -14.93
N ARG A 518 4.29 20.55 -15.51
CA ARG A 518 3.32 19.44 -15.58
C ARG A 518 3.91 18.14 -16.14
N THR A 519 4.64 18.20 -17.24
CA THR A 519 5.25 17.04 -17.88
C THR A 519 6.37 16.45 -17.02
N LEU A 520 7.20 17.30 -16.41
CA LEU A 520 8.26 16.90 -15.52
C LEU A 520 7.71 16.23 -14.23
N LEU A 521 6.65 16.80 -13.65
CA LEU A 521 5.96 16.21 -12.49
C LEU A 521 5.36 14.84 -12.82
N ALA A 522 4.76 14.69 -14.01
CA ALA A 522 4.27 13.40 -14.47
C ALA A 522 5.41 12.38 -14.63
N ARG A 523 6.56 12.80 -15.17
CA ARG A 523 7.76 11.96 -15.31
C ARG A 523 8.33 11.58 -13.94
N GLN A 524 8.41 12.52 -13.01
CA GLN A 524 8.82 12.28 -11.63
C GLN A 524 7.95 11.22 -10.97
N ALA A 525 6.62 11.37 -11.03
CA ALA A 525 5.67 10.41 -10.46
C ALA A 525 5.83 8.99 -11.07
N ALA A 526 6.08 8.90 -12.38
CA ALA A 526 6.32 7.63 -13.06
C ALA A 526 7.62 6.94 -12.58
N LEU A 527 8.70 7.71 -12.39
CA LEU A 527 9.98 7.21 -11.89
C LEU A 527 9.88 6.77 -10.43
N GLU A 528 9.25 7.56 -9.57
CA GLU A 528 8.99 7.20 -8.18
C GLU A 528 8.16 5.91 -8.07
N GLY A 529 7.13 5.77 -8.90
CA GLY A 529 6.36 4.55 -9.02
C GLY A 529 7.19 3.35 -9.45
N SER A 530 8.12 3.53 -10.41
CA SER A 530 9.03 2.47 -10.86
C SER A 530 10.01 2.06 -9.76
N ILE A 531 10.63 3.01 -9.06
CA ILE A 531 11.54 2.76 -7.94
C ILE A 531 10.82 2.00 -6.83
N ARG A 532 9.60 2.42 -6.43
CA ARG A 532 8.80 1.70 -5.43
C ARG A 532 8.50 0.26 -5.84
N ARG A 533 8.10 0.02 -7.09
CA ARG A 533 7.85 -1.34 -7.58
C ARG A 533 9.08 -2.23 -7.48
N LEU A 534 10.22 -1.77 -8.01
CA LEU A 534 11.47 -2.54 -7.97
C LEU A 534 11.94 -2.85 -6.53
N SER A 535 11.69 -1.92 -5.60
CA SER A 535 12.06 -2.09 -4.19
C SER A 535 11.25 -3.15 -3.47
N ARG A 536 9.99 -3.34 -3.86
CA ARG A 536 9.06 -4.28 -3.21
C ARG A 536 9.37 -5.75 -3.49
N HIS A 537 10.27 -6.02 -4.45
CA HIS A 537 10.75 -7.37 -4.73
C HIS A 537 11.75 -7.90 -3.68
N ALA A 538 12.26 -7.05 -2.80
CA ALA A 538 13.08 -7.49 -1.69
C ALA A 538 12.26 -8.31 -0.71
N THR A 539 12.80 -9.44 -0.25
CA THR A 539 12.21 -10.22 0.84
C THR A 539 12.62 -9.62 2.17
N GLY A 540 11.67 -9.45 3.07
CA GLY A 540 11.95 -9.07 4.45
C GLY A 540 12.75 -10.15 5.19
N GLY A 541 13.31 -9.80 6.34
CA GLY A 541 14.01 -10.71 7.22
C GLY A 541 13.37 -10.79 8.61
N PRO A 542 13.58 -11.87 9.37
CA PRO A 542 13.07 -12.01 10.73
C PRO A 542 13.66 -10.92 11.64
N ALA A 543 12.77 -10.31 12.45
CA ALA A 543 13.22 -9.37 13.47
C ALA A 543 13.88 -10.10 14.64
N PRO A 544 14.99 -9.60 15.19
CA PRO A 544 15.40 -10.02 16.52
C PRO A 544 14.27 -9.63 17.48
N GLY A 545 13.66 -10.62 18.15
CA GLY A 545 12.46 -10.44 18.94
C GLY A 545 12.58 -9.28 19.93
N SER A 546 11.98 -8.14 19.60
CA SER A 546 11.92 -6.98 20.49
C SER A 546 10.65 -7.07 21.33
N ALA A 547 10.73 -7.70 22.48
CA ALA A 547 9.68 -7.56 23.49
C ALA A 547 9.57 -6.09 23.90
N SER A 548 8.32 -5.58 24.04
CA SER A 548 8.12 -4.25 24.64
C SER A 548 8.87 -4.16 25.97
N PRO A 549 9.64 -3.10 26.21
CA PRO A 549 10.44 -3.00 27.43
C PRO A 549 9.55 -3.00 28.66
N SER A 550 10.02 -3.65 29.73
CA SER A 550 9.31 -3.59 31.00
C SER A 550 9.43 -2.19 31.64
N ARG A 551 8.47 -1.81 32.50
CA ARG A 551 8.53 -0.56 33.28
C ARG A 551 9.90 -0.38 33.96
N ARG A 552 10.42 -1.45 34.59
CA ARG A 552 11.75 -1.41 35.24
C ARG A 552 12.89 -1.20 34.25
N GLY A 553 12.78 -1.77 33.04
CA GLY A 553 13.75 -1.57 31.97
C GLY A 553 13.76 -0.13 31.48
N LEU A 554 12.58 0.44 31.23
CA LEU A 554 12.43 1.85 30.86
C LEU A 554 12.94 2.80 31.96
N SER A 555 12.55 2.61 33.22
CA SER A 555 13.01 3.44 34.33
C SER A 555 14.54 3.42 34.45
N ARG A 556 15.19 2.25 34.27
CA ARG A 556 16.65 2.17 34.29
C ARG A 556 17.28 2.92 33.10
N ALA A 557 16.68 2.82 31.91
CA ALA A 557 17.17 3.50 30.71
C ALA A 557 17.00 5.02 30.81
N LEU A 558 15.98 5.53 31.51
CA LEU A 558 15.72 6.96 31.71
C LEU A 558 16.80 7.65 32.55
N GLY A 559 17.46 6.96 33.49
CA GLY A 559 18.59 7.53 34.22
C GLY A 559 18.28 8.84 34.97
N GLY A 560 17.04 9.04 35.46
CA GLY A 560 16.57 10.25 36.13
C GLY A 560 15.76 11.20 35.21
N ALA A 561 15.64 10.93 33.91
CA ALA A 561 14.69 11.63 33.03
C ALA A 561 13.26 11.13 33.26
N ALA A 562 12.27 11.88 32.79
CA ALA A 562 10.88 11.47 32.77
C ALA A 562 10.44 11.06 31.34
N LEU A 563 9.65 10.00 31.23
CA LEU A 563 8.99 9.63 29.97
C LEU A 563 7.53 10.12 30.04
N VAL A 564 7.09 10.82 29.00
CA VAL A 564 5.69 11.23 28.81
C VAL A 564 5.19 10.61 27.51
N GLU A 565 4.31 9.66 27.59
CA GLU A 565 3.68 9.00 26.44
C GLU A 565 2.24 9.50 26.29
N LEU A 566 1.96 10.18 25.17
CA LEU A 566 0.64 10.75 24.86
C LEU A 566 -0.16 9.75 24.01
N ILE A 567 -1.39 9.49 24.36
CA ILE A 567 -2.28 8.52 23.69
C ILE A 567 -3.54 9.24 23.24
N GLU A 568 -3.86 9.17 21.94
CA GLU A 568 -5.16 9.57 21.41
C GLU A 568 -6.06 8.35 21.28
N LEU A 569 -7.21 8.37 21.97
CA LEU A 569 -8.23 7.34 21.88
C LEU A 569 -9.63 7.94 21.99
N ASP A 570 -10.51 7.63 21.03
CA ASP A 570 -11.90 8.09 21.01
C ASP A 570 -12.05 9.63 21.15
N GLY A 571 -11.14 10.40 20.52
CA GLY A 571 -11.14 11.87 20.57
C GLY A 571 -10.63 12.48 21.89
N LYS A 572 -10.11 11.65 22.79
CA LYS A 572 -9.50 12.06 24.05
C LYS A 572 -8.00 11.88 24.02
N LEU A 573 -7.29 12.77 24.73
CA LEU A 573 -5.86 12.70 24.92
C LEU A 573 -5.56 12.27 26.37
N ILE A 574 -4.72 11.24 26.49
CA ILE A 574 -4.28 10.67 27.76
C ILE A 574 -2.75 10.74 27.81
N ALA A 575 -2.18 11.11 28.95
CA ALA A 575 -0.76 11.03 29.20
C ALA A 575 -0.43 9.89 30.16
N LEU A 576 0.61 9.10 29.81
CA LEU A 576 1.28 8.20 30.74
C LEU A 576 2.64 8.79 31.09
N THR A 577 2.85 9.05 32.39
CA THR A 577 4.10 9.62 32.89
C THR A 577 4.85 8.60 33.72
N LEU A 578 6.11 8.30 33.32
CA LEU A 578 7.01 7.41 34.07
C LEU A 578 8.17 8.22 34.64
N THR A 579 8.28 8.24 35.98
CA THR A 579 9.36 8.89 36.73
C THR A 579 9.82 7.95 37.84
N ASP A 580 11.13 7.72 37.99
CA ASP A 580 11.72 6.92 39.08
C ASP A 580 10.97 5.61 39.41
N ALA A 581 10.53 4.90 38.38
CA ALA A 581 9.69 3.70 38.44
C ALA A 581 8.21 3.92 38.85
N LEU A 582 7.76 5.14 39.10
CA LEU A 582 6.35 5.48 39.29
C LEU A 582 5.71 5.74 37.91
N LEU A 583 4.69 4.99 37.61
CA LEU A 583 3.90 5.15 36.36
C LEU A 583 2.51 5.70 36.72
N GLU A 584 2.17 6.83 36.15
CA GLU A 584 0.92 7.53 36.41
C GLU A 584 0.18 7.83 35.12
N ARG A 585 -1.14 8.06 35.22
CA ARG A 585 -2.01 8.37 34.10
C ARG A 585 -2.79 9.65 34.36
N ASP A 586 -2.80 10.55 33.39
CA ASP A 586 -3.57 11.77 33.36
C ASP A 586 -4.50 11.84 32.16
N ASP A 587 -5.73 12.28 32.37
CA ASP A 587 -6.68 12.59 31.29
C ASP A 587 -6.51 14.08 30.93
N LEU A 588 -6.00 14.35 29.70
CA LEU A 588 -5.78 15.72 29.23
C LEU A 588 -7.00 16.30 28.51
N GLY A 589 -8.12 15.55 28.43
CA GLY A 589 -9.36 16.02 27.84
C GLY A 589 -9.46 15.76 26.33
N SER A 590 -10.19 16.64 25.61
CA SER A 590 -10.40 16.52 24.17
C SER A 590 -9.13 16.85 23.38
N VAL A 591 -8.86 16.09 22.31
CA VAL A 591 -7.72 16.34 21.42
C VAL A 591 -7.98 17.49 20.44
N GLU A 592 -9.24 17.85 20.15
CA GLU A 592 -9.58 18.84 19.11
C GLU A 592 -9.00 20.24 19.39
N PRO A 593 -9.10 20.83 20.62
CA PRO A 593 -8.48 22.11 20.90
C PRO A 593 -6.94 22.10 20.69
N VAL A 594 -6.31 20.95 20.97
CA VAL A 594 -4.86 20.80 20.78
C VAL A 594 -4.51 20.79 19.28
N LYS A 595 -5.31 20.12 18.46
CA LYS A 595 -5.13 20.09 16.99
C LYS A 595 -5.32 21.47 16.36
N GLU A 596 -6.38 22.18 16.74
CA GLU A 596 -6.67 23.53 16.24
C GLU A 596 -5.54 24.51 16.56
N GLU A 597 -5.05 24.52 17.80
CA GLU A 597 -3.95 25.39 18.21
C GLU A 597 -2.62 25.02 17.53
N LEU A 598 -2.36 23.73 17.33
CA LEU A 598 -1.17 23.28 16.63
C LEU A 598 -1.19 23.69 15.14
N GLU A 599 -2.33 23.56 14.47
CA GLU A 599 -2.48 24.01 13.09
C GLU A 599 -2.23 25.52 12.97
N TRP A 600 -2.80 26.31 13.86
CA TRP A 600 -2.60 27.76 13.90
C TRP A 600 -1.13 28.13 14.20
N LEU A 601 -0.52 27.49 15.16
CA LEU A 601 0.89 27.68 15.50
C LEU A 601 1.79 27.41 14.29
N ARG A 602 1.60 26.28 13.63
CA ARG A 602 2.38 25.92 12.42
C ARG A 602 2.16 26.90 11.29
N PHE A 603 0.92 27.30 11.03
CA PHE A 603 0.62 28.33 10.04
C PHE A 603 1.37 29.64 10.31
N ALA A 604 1.33 30.13 11.55
CA ALA A 604 2.02 31.35 11.94
C ALA A 604 3.55 31.24 11.76
N LEU A 605 4.16 30.12 12.17
CA LEU A 605 5.59 29.87 12.01
C LEU A 605 6.04 29.79 10.55
N VAL A 606 5.25 29.14 9.69
CA VAL A 606 5.52 29.10 8.25
C VAL A 606 5.49 30.50 7.63
N ARG A 607 4.52 31.33 8.03
CA ARG A 607 4.41 32.72 7.58
C ARG A 607 5.59 33.58 8.08
N LEU A 608 5.97 33.45 9.32
CA LEU A 608 7.12 34.14 9.90
C LEU A 608 8.45 33.76 9.21
N ALA A 609 8.64 32.47 8.90
CA ALA A 609 9.84 31.98 8.23
C ALA A 609 9.98 32.51 6.78
N ARG A 610 8.88 32.66 6.06
CA ARG A 610 8.87 33.25 4.70
C ARG A 610 9.21 34.72 4.67
N GLY A 611 9.14 35.39 5.81
CA GLY A 611 9.36 36.83 5.91
C GLY A 611 8.24 37.64 5.20
N GLY A 612 8.26 38.93 5.41
CA GLY A 612 7.35 39.91 4.77
C GLY A 612 7.85 41.31 4.97
N ARG A 613 7.43 42.26 4.13
CA ARG A 613 7.81 43.69 4.29
C ARG A 613 6.96 44.40 5.34
N ASP A 614 5.82 43.87 5.71
CA ASP A 614 4.92 44.44 6.70
C ASP A 614 5.30 44.00 8.11
N VAL A 615 5.93 44.89 8.81
CA VAL A 615 6.39 44.69 10.21
C VAL A 615 5.23 44.50 11.18
N ALA A 616 4.08 45.17 10.94
CA ALA A 616 2.91 45.06 11.80
C ALA A 616 2.28 43.66 11.64
N GLN A 617 2.18 43.14 10.42
CA GLN A 617 1.69 41.80 10.16
C GLN A 617 2.61 40.72 10.78
N GLN A 618 3.92 40.91 10.71
CA GLN A 618 4.88 40.00 11.38
C GLN A 618 4.74 40.01 12.88
N ALA A 619 4.54 41.20 13.49
CA ALA A 619 4.32 41.35 14.93
C ALA A 619 3.04 40.61 15.37
N THR A 620 1.94 40.76 14.61
CA THR A 620 0.67 40.06 14.87
C THR A 620 0.83 38.53 14.77
N MET A 621 1.52 38.05 13.73
CA MET A 621 1.77 36.59 13.57
C MET A 621 2.63 36.04 14.70
N ARG A 622 3.60 36.80 15.17
CA ARG A 622 4.44 36.44 16.33
C ARG A 622 3.63 36.33 17.61
N GLN A 623 2.83 37.33 17.90
CA GLN A 623 1.96 37.35 19.08
C GLN A 623 0.95 36.21 19.05
N GLY A 624 0.37 35.90 17.86
CA GLY A 624 -0.51 34.75 17.70
C GLY A 624 0.21 33.42 17.95
N ALA A 625 1.44 33.26 17.43
CA ALA A 625 2.23 32.04 17.67
C ALA A 625 2.58 31.87 19.16
N GLU A 626 2.88 32.96 19.89
CA GLU A 626 3.12 32.95 21.33
C GLU A 626 1.87 32.51 22.10
N ALA A 627 0.73 33.13 21.79
CA ALA A 627 -0.56 32.81 22.42
C ALA A 627 -0.96 31.33 22.19
N SER A 628 -0.74 30.79 20.97
CA SER A 628 -1.00 29.38 20.70
C SER A 628 -0.02 28.46 21.45
N ALA A 629 1.26 28.84 21.56
CA ALA A 629 2.24 28.09 22.33
C ALA A 629 1.91 28.07 23.84
N GLU A 630 1.41 29.19 24.38
CA GLU A 630 0.92 29.27 25.77
C GLU A 630 -0.27 28.33 26.00
N ARG A 631 -1.29 28.40 25.13
CA ARG A 631 -2.47 27.51 25.22
C ARG A 631 -2.11 26.04 25.08
N LEU A 632 -1.22 25.68 24.15
CA LEU A 632 -0.72 24.33 24.04
C LEU A 632 0.06 23.88 25.27
N GLY A 633 0.83 24.80 25.88
CA GLY A 633 1.52 24.55 27.11
C GLY A 633 0.58 24.31 28.29
N GLU A 634 -0.52 25.07 28.40
CA GLU A 634 -1.58 24.86 29.39
C GLU A 634 -2.30 23.51 29.20
N LEU A 635 -2.56 23.10 27.95
CA LEU A 635 -3.26 21.86 27.63
C LEU A 635 -2.39 20.60 27.79
N LEU A 636 -1.09 20.69 27.49
CA LEU A 636 -0.22 19.51 27.37
C LEU A 636 0.83 19.40 28.48
N ALA A 637 1.44 20.51 28.88
CA ALA A 637 2.59 20.51 29.78
C ALA A 637 2.22 20.87 31.21
N ALA A 638 1.36 21.86 31.43
CA ALA A 638 0.98 22.31 32.78
C ALA A 638 0.32 21.22 33.63
N PRO A 639 -0.58 20.34 33.09
CA PRO A 639 -1.16 19.24 33.88
C PRO A 639 -0.13 18.23 34.38
N LEU A 640 1.03 18.14 33.76
CA LEU A 640 2.09 17.18 34.06
C LEU A 640 3.23 17.80 34.88
N ALA A 641 3.23 19.12 35.10
CA ALA A 641 4.37 19.86 35.65
C ALA A 641 4.83 19.34 37.01
N GLU A 642 3.91 19.06 37.93
CA GLU A 642 4.26 18.54 39.26
C GLU A 642 4.92 17.16 39.21
N ARG A 643 4.49 16.30 38.27
CA ARG A 643 5.00 14.91 38.12
C ARG A 643 6.39 14.87 37.49
N VAL A 644 6.58 15.65 36.44
CA VAL A 644 7.85 15.65 35.71
C VAL A 644 8.92 16.54 36.39
N GLY A 645 8.51 17.51 37.24
CA GLY A 645 9.42 18.46 37.89
C GLY A 645 10.37 19.10 36.87
N GLU A 646 11.67 19.25 37.18
CA GLU A 646 12.71 19.82 36.30
C GLU A 646 13.50 18.73 35.52
N ARG A 647 13.03 17.51 35.47
CA ARG A 647 13.75 16.39 34.81
C ARG A 647 13.87 16.60 33.29
N PRO A 648 14.93 16.11 32.65
CA PRO A 648 14.95 15.93 31.20
C PRO A 648 13.75 15.10 30.78
N LEU A 649 13.18 15.40 29.58
CA LEU A 649 11.98 14.73 29.13
C LEU A 649 12.22 13.89 27.88
N VAL A 650 11.68 12.68 27.90
CA VAL A 650 11.46 11.84 26.71
C VAL A 650 9.96 11.88 26.41
N ILE A 651 9.58 12.48 25.28
CA ILE A 651 8.20 12.64 24.86
C ILE A 651 7.91 11.66 23.74
N VAL A 652 6.86 10.88 23.90
CA VAL A 652 6.31 10.01 22.85
C VAL A 652 4.97 10.60 22.41
N PRO A 653 4.96 11.39 21.33
CA PRO A 653 3.75 12.06 20.84
C PRO A 653 2.79 11.08 20.16
N THR A 654 1.59 11.54 19.85
CA THR A 654 0.60 10.82 19.01
C THR A 654 0.10 11.71 17.87
N GLY A 655 -0.20 11.14 16.71
CA GLY A 655 -0.79 11.84 15.57
C GLY A 655 -0.05 13.13 15.18
N ALA A 656 -0.79 14.22 15.07
CA ALA A 656 -0.24 15.52 14.66
C ALA A 656 0.81 16.09 15.63
N LEU A 657 0.85 15.62 16.88
CA LEU A 657 1.78 16.10 17.91
C LEU A 657 3.26 15.76 17.61
N HIS A 658 3.53 14.84 16.67
CA HIS A 658 4.89 14.61 16.15
C HIS A 658 5.48 15.86 15.47
N ALA A 659 4.65 16.77 15.00
CA ALA A 659 5.07 18.02 14.36
C ALA A 659 5.04 19.24 15.29
N LEU A 660 4.85 19.04 16.60
CA LEU A 660 4.85 20.11 17.59
C LEU A 660 6.30 20.56 17.90
N PRO A 661 6.61 21.85 17.79
CA PRO A 661 7.89 22.40 18.25
C PRO A 661 7.88 22.53 19.80
N TRP A 662 8.11 21.43 20.49
CA TRP A 662 7.96 21.28 21.95
C TRP A 662 8.70 22.35 22.78
N ALA A 663 9.88 22.78 22.30
CA ALA A 663 10.66 23.82 22.98
C ALA A 663 10.01 25.23 22.94
N MET A 664 8.95 25.41 22.16
CA MET A 664 8.16 26.65 22.16
C MET A 664 7.20 26.76 23.36
N LEU A 665 6.79 25.63 23.93
CA LEU A 665 5.90 25.63 25.08
C LEU A 665 6.61 26.27 26.29
N PRO A 666 6.03 27.31 26.95
CA PRO A 666 6.72 28.08 28.02
C PRO A 666 7.25 27.19 29.16
N GLN A 667 6.49 26.15 29.55
CA GLN A 667 6.82 25.20 30.61
C GLN A 667 8.01 24.29 30.28
N LEU A 668 8.42 24.21 28.99
CA LEU A 668 9.45 23.30 28.51
C LEU A 668 10.69 24.02 27.96
N ARG A 669 10.73 25.36 28.03
CA ARG A 669 11.88 26.16 27.56
C ARG A 669 13.13 25.87 28.38
N GLY A 670 14.27 25.74 27.66
CA GLY A 670 15.57 25.44 28.29
C GLY A 670 15.73 24.00 28.78
N ARG A 671 14.70 23.18 28.69
CA ARG A 671 14.73 21.79 29.13
C ARG A 671 15.36 20.87 28.05
N PRO A 672 16.17 19.89 28.45
CA PRO A 672 16.55 18.80 27.53
C PRO A 672 15.33 17.98 27.14
N LEU A 673 14.97 18.02 25.84
CA LEU A 673 13.80 17.34 25.29
C LEU A 673 14.23 16.34 24.22
N VAL A 674 13.74 15.12 24.34
CA VAL A 674 13.89 14.08 23.32
C VAL A 674 12.49 13.69 22.84
N VAL A 675 12.28 13.65 21.53
CA VAL A 675 11.06 13.13 20.92
C VAL A 675 11.34 11.74 20.37
N ALA A 676 10.54 10.78 20.76
CA ALA A 676 10.70 9.38 20.34
C ALA A 676 9.45 8.84 19.64
N PRO A 677 9.59 7.98 18.64
CA PRO A 677 8.45 7.34 17.97
C PRO A 677 7.63 6.44 18.90
N SER A 678 8.30 5.70 19.79
CA SER A 678 7.69 4.86 20.81
C SER A 678 8.69 4.66 21.95
N ALA A 679 8.21 4.29 23.14
CA ALA A 679 9.05 3.97 24.29
C ALA A 679 10.00 2.79 23.98
N ALA A 680 9.53 1.77 23.22
CA ALA A 680 10.35 0.63 22.82
C ALA A 680 11.47 1.05 21.83
N THR A 681 11.16 1.86 20.82
CA THR A 681 12.16 2.35 19.86
C THR A 681 13.23 3.16 20.58
N TRP A 682 12.83 4.08 21.47
CA TRP A 682 13.74 4.85 22.28
C TRP A 682 14.66 3.95 23.12
N SER A 683 14.08 2.97 23.83
CA SER A 683 14.84 2.05 24.69
C SER A 683 15.82 1.17 23.88
N ALA A 684 15.42 0.73 22.68
CA ALA A 684 16.28 -0.06 21.80
C ALA A 684 17.50 0.75 21.31
N LEU A 685 17.32 2.03 20.99
CA LEU A 685 18.40 2.92 20.58
C LEU A 685 19.41 3.24 21.73
N GLN A 686 19.04 3.06 23.01
CA GLN A 686 19.92 3.21 24.15
C GLN A 686 20.93 2.08 24.31
N SER A 687 20.74 0.96 23.60
CA SER A 687 21.65 -0.19 23.70
C SER A 687 23.10 0.19 23.41
N PRO A 688 24.06 -0.28 24.25
CA PRO A 688 25.49 -0.02 24.03
C PRO A 688 25.94 -0.52 22.64
N ARG A 689 26.78 0.26 21.99
CA ARG A 689 27.43 -0.11 20.73
C ARG A 689 28.95 -0.03 20.88
N ALA A 690 29.67 -0.74 20.04
CA ALA A 690 31.12 -0.61 19.96
C ALA A 690 31.51 0.84 19.63
N ALA A 691 32.52 1.36 20.33
CA ALA A 691 33.06 2.69 20.06
C ALA A 691 33.54 2.78 18.60
N ARG A 692 33.24 3.88 17.94
CA ARG A 692 33.70 4.16 16.57
C ARG A 692 34.81 5.21 16.62
N GLU A 693 35.67 5.17 15.60
CA GLU A 693 36.57 6.29 15.35
C GLU A 693 35.79 7.57 15.08
N SER A 694 36.28 8.68 15.60
CA SER A 694 35.63 9.99 15.43
C SER A 694 35.68 10.41 13.97
N LYS A 695 34.57 10.37 13.26
CA LYS A 695 34.40 10.80 11.87
C LYS A 695 33.35 11.89 11.82
N ILE A 696 33.77 13.13 11.65
CA ILE A 696 32.88 14.31 11.59
C ILE A 696 32.72 14.70 10.13
N VAL A 697 31.48 14.69 9.66
CA VAL A 697 31.09 15.00 8.28
C VAL A 697 30.27 16.27 8.25
N LEU A 698 30.70 17.24 7.43
CA LEU A 698 29.98 18.49 7.20
C LEU A 698 29.65 18.60 5.72
N ALA A 699 28.38 18.81 5.36
CA ALA A 699 28.00 18.99 3.96
C ALA A 699 27.05 20.18 3.75
N ALA A 700 27.34 20.97 2.71
CA ALA A 700 26.51 22.12 2.31
C ALA A 700 25.84 21.87 0.97
N GLY A 701 24.50 21.98 0.95
CA GLY A 701 23.74 22.00 -0.28
C GLY A 701 23.89 23.33 -1.05
N PRO A 702 23.44 23.35 -2.31
CA PRO A 702 23.58 24.54 -3.15
C PRO A 702 22.64 25.67 -2.71
N ARG A 703 23.09 26.94 -2.93
CA ARG A 703 22.24 28.14 -2.88
C ARG A 703 21.67 28.54 -1.50
N LEU A 704 22.20 28.01 -0.44
CA LEU A 704 21.99 28.56 0.91
C LEU A 704 23.10 29.59 1.18
N ARG A 705 22.69 30.83 1.43
CA ARG A 705 23.63 31.96 1.60
C ARG A 705 24.55 31.77 2.79
N HIS A 706 24.05 31.15 3.84
CA HIS A 706 24.74 30.97 5.10
C HIS A 706 25.31 29.55 5.30
N ALA A 707 25.05 28.58 4.42
CA ALA A 707 25.49 27.19 4.58
C ALA A 707 27.02 27.06 4.63
N LYS A 708 27.73 27.65 3.67
CA LYS A 708 29.22 27.61 3.67
C LYS A 708 29.83 28.29 4.90
N PRO A 709 29.41 29.55 5.29
CA PRO A 709 29.84 30.17 6.53
C PRO A 709 29.42 29.40 7.81
N GLU A 710 28.37 28.62 7.75
CA GLU A 710 27.92 27.71 8.85
C GLU A 710 28.90 26.54 8.99
N LEU A 711 29.22 25.86 7.87
CA LEU A 711 30.22 24.78 7.86
C LEU A 711 31.59 25.23 8.35
N GLU A 712 32.04 26.42 7.93
CA GLU A 712 33.31 27.00 8.37
C GLU A 712 33.33 27.27 9.89
N ALA A 713 32.23 27.83 10.42
CA ALA A 713 32.09 28.10 11.85
C ALA A 713 31.98 26.80 12.69
N VAL A 714 31.24 25.81 12.21
CA VAL A 714 31.12 24.50 12.87
C VAL A 714 32.42 23.72 12.76
N GLY A 715 33.03 23.67 11.56
CA GLY A 715 34.30 22.97 11.32
C GLY A 715 35.46 23.46 12.21
N GLY A 716 35.51 24.76 12.49
CA GLY A 716 36.50 25.34 13.40
C GLY A 716 36.38 24.87 14.87
N LEU A 717 35.31 24.19 15.25
CA LEU A 717 35.09 23.65 16.61
C LEU A 717 35.65 22.22 16.76
N TYR A 718 35.98 21.54 15.66
CA TYR A 718 36.46 20.15 15.68
C TYR A 718 37.93 20.06 15.23
N PRO A 719 38.70 19.16 15.80
CA PRO A 719 40.14 18.98 15.40
C PRO A 719 40.30 18.56 13.93
N GLN A 720 39.38 17.75 13.41
CA GLN A 720 39.35 17.26 12.05
C GLN A 720 37.94 17.06 11.55
N THR A 721 37.66 17.52 10.33
CA THR A 721 36.37 17.37 9.67
C THR A 721 36.53 16.97 8.22
N PHE A 722 35.58 16.17 7.75
CA PHE A 722 35.40 15.85 6.34
C PHE A 722 34.34 16.78 5.76
N THR A 723 34.76 17.81 5.00
CA THR A 723 33.85 18.85 4.54
C THR A 723 33.57 18.74 3.05
N LEU A 724 32.28 18.68 2.69
CA LEU A 724 31.79 18.63 1.32
C LEU A 724 30.95 19.88 1.01
N ALA A 725 31.41 20.69 0.06
CA ALA A 725 30.75 21.93 -0.35
C ALA A 725 30.93 22.21 -1.84
N GLY A 726 30.00 22.99 -2.41
CA GLY A 726 30.04 23.31 -3.83
C GLY A 726 29.94 22.06 -4.71
N LYS A 727 30.87 21.88 -5.66
CA LYS A 727 30.87 20.75 -6.60
C LYS A 727 31.13 19.39 -5.95
N ASP A 728 31.76 19.38 -4.77
CA ASP A 728 32.15 18.15 -4.07
C ASP A 728 30.97 17.57 -3.24
N ALA A 729 29.90 18.36 -3.02
CA ALA A 729 28.70 17.93 -2.30
C ALA A 729 27.69 17.18 -3.20
N SER A 730 28.16 16.15 -3.92
CA SER A 730 27.30 15.26 -4.71
C SER A 730 26.62 14.22 -3.82
N VAL A 731 25.50 13.65 -4.28
CA VAL A 731 24.76 12.58 -3.58
C VAL A 731 25.68 11.40 -3.26
N ALA A 732 26.47 10.96 -4.23
CA ALA A 732 27.40 9.84 -4.03
C ALA A 732 28.46 10.16 -2.96
N ALA A 733 29.13 11.33 -3.04
CA ALA A 733 30.16 11.73 -2.09
C ALA A 733 29.59 11.90 -0.66
N VAL A 734 28.39 12.48 -0.54
CA VAL A 734 27.73 12.65 0.75
C VAL A 734 27.31 11.27 1.33
N MET A 735 26.78 10.36 0.53
CA MET A 735 26.44 9.01 0.97
C MET A 735 27.67 8.23 1.47
N ASP A 736 28.78 8.26 0.74
CA ASP A 736 30.03 7.60 1.13
C ASP A 736 30.61 8.22 2.42
N ALA A 737 30.50 9.53 2.58
CA ALA A 737 30.97 10.22 3.77
C ALA A 737 30.10 9.88 4.99
N LEU A 738 28.77 9.79 4.83
CA LEU A 738 27.83 9.46 5.90
C LEU A 738 28.02 8.06 6.45
N ASP A 739 28.51 7.10 5.63
CA ASP A 739 28.68 5.72 6.09
C ASP A 739 29.77 5.65 7.18
N GLY A 740 29.35 5.29 8.39
CA GLY A 740 30.21 5.19 9.56
C GLY A 740 30.55 6.51 10.26
N ALA A 741 29.93 7.64 9.89
CA ALA A 741 30.13 8.90 10.60
C ALA A 741 29.66 8.82 12.06
N THR A 742 30.38 9.47 12.97
CA THR A 742 29.95 9.68 14.36
C THR A 742 29.05 10.90 14.45
N VAL A 743 29.43 12.00 13.80
CA VAL A 743 28.60 13.19 13.68
C VAL A 743 28.51 13.59 12.21
N ALA A 744 27.30 13.84 11.74
CA ALA A 744 27.07 14.39 10.40
C ALA A 744 26.26 15.69 10.54
N HIS A 745 26.69 16.77 9.87
CA HIS A 745 25.97 18.03 9.81
C HIS A 745 25.68 18.39 8.36
N LEU A 746 24.42 18.50 8.00
CA LEU A 746 23.96 18.74 6.63
C LEU A 746 23.18 20.07 6.56
N ALA A 747 23.81 21.10 5.98
CA ALA A 747 23.21 22.41 5.75
C ALA A 747 22.67 22.48 4.30
N CYS A 748 21.43 22.04 4.11
CA CYS A 748 20.83 21.87 2.80
C CYS A 748 19.40 22.40 2.76
N HIS A 749 18.83 22.63 1.55
CA HIS A 749 17.38 22.74 1.43
C HIS A 749 16.76 21.39 1.67
N GLY A 750 15.78 21.30 2.59
CA GLY A 750 14.96 20.13 2.84
C GLY A 750 13.61 20.24 2.12
N HIS A 751 13.10 19.12 1.70
CA HIS A 751 11.76 19.02 1.11
C HIS A 751 11.04 17.80 1.67
N PHE A 752 10.05 18.02 2.52
CA PHE A 752 9.16 16.96 3.00
C PHE A 752 8.01 16.75 2.02
N ARG A 753 7.72 15.48 1.72
CA ARG A 753 6.65 15.07 0.80
C ARG A 753 5.64 14.19 1.51
N ALA A 754 4.53 14.78 1.94
CA ALA A 754 3.44 14.04 2.60
C ALA A 754 2.78 12.99 1.69
N ASP A 755 2.71 13.26 0.36
CA ASP A 755 2.19 12.33 -0.65
C ASP A 755 3.11 11.13 -0.89
N SER A 756 4.40 11.29 -0.65
CA SER A 756 5.43 10.28 -0.91
C SER A 756 6.62 10.40 0.06
N PRO A 757 6.44 10.07 1.36
CA PRO A 757 7.39 10.40 2.44
C PRO A 757 8.81 9.85 2.25
N LEU A 758 8.98 8.68 1.59
CA LEU A 758 10.29 8.11 1.28
C LEU A 758 11.06 8.89 0.20
N PHE A 759 10.38 9.78 -0.55
CA PHE A 759 11.00 10.71 -1.48
C PHE A 759 11.16 12.12 -0.91
N SER A 760 10.95 12.30 0.39
CA SER A 760 11.44 13.47 1.10
C SER A 760 12.95 13.53 0.98
N SER A 761 13.51 14.72 0.77
CA SER A 761 14.88 14.83 0.29
C SER A 761 15.64 16.06 0.81
N LEU A 762 16.96 15.95 0.77
CA LEU A 762 17.93 17.04 0.89
C LEU A 762 18.45 17.41 -0.49
N GLN A 763 18.44 18.69 -0.83
CA GLN A 763 18.96 19.17 -2.11
C GLN A 763 20.48 19.26 -2.06
N LEU A 764 21.16 18.47 -2.90
CA LEU A 764 22.61 18.49 -3.13
C LEU A 764 22.94 19.04 -4.53
N VAL A 765 24.21 19.11 -4.89
CA VAL A 765 24.66 19.81 -6.10
C VAL A 765 24.20 19.13 -7.39
N ASP A 766 24.15 17.82 -7.40
CA ASP A 766 23.75 16.95 -8.53
C ASP A 766 22.30 16.46 -8.46
N GLY A 767 21.55 16.90 -7.45
CA GLY A 767 20.14 16.58 -7.29
C GLY A 767 19.73 16.27 -5.84
N PRO A 768 18.50 15.80 -5.60
CA PRO A 768 18.04 15.47 -4.27
C PRO A 768 18.59 14.13 -3.76
N LEU A 769 19.04 14.11 -2.51
CA LEU A 769 19.28 12.89 -1.72
C LEU A 769 17.96 12.50 -1.04
N ASN A 770 17.33 11.43 -1.46
CA ASN A 770 16.05 10.97 -0.95
C ASN A 770 16.19 10.08 0.29
N ALA A 771 15.16 10.06 1.15
CA ALA A 771 15.10 9.14 2.29
C ALA A 771 15.22 7.66 1.86
N TYR A 772 14.71 7.32 0.66
CA TYR A 772 14.86 6.01 0.05
C TYR A 772 16.33 5.60 -0.19
N GLU A 773 17.20 6.55 -0.67
CA GLU A 773 18.62 6.28 -0.90
C GLU A 773 19.40 6.08 0.39
N LEU A 774 19.00 6.78 1.47
CA LEU A 774 19.61 6.59 2.79
C LEU A 774 19.50 5.15 3.30
N GLN A 775 18.43 4.41 2.94
CA GLN A 775 18.27 3.00 3.34
C GLN A 775 19.39 2.07 2.83
N ARG A 776 20.27 2.56 1.98
CA ARG A 776 21.46 1.84 1.50
C ARG A 776 22.69 2.01 2.38
N LEU A 777 22.67 2.90 3.39
CA LEU A 777 23.78 3.07 4.33
C LEU A 777 23.94 1.79 5.16
N ARG A 778 25.16 1.29 5.24
CA ARG A 778 25.52 0.11 6.05
C ARG A 778 25.68 0.46 7.51
N ARG A 779 26.25 1.62 7.78
CA ARG A 779 26.52 2.14 9.13
C ARG A 779 26.06 3.59 9.19
N PRO A 780 24.78 3.87 9.50
CA PRO A 780 24.29 5.24 9.56
C PRO A 780 25.02 6.07 10.62
N PRO A 781 25.04 7.41 10.49
CA PRO A 781 25.61 8.30 11.50
C PRO A 781 25.02 8.07 12.89
N GLU A 782 25.83 8.24 13.95
CA GLU A 782 25.31 8.17 15.32
C GLU A 782 24.50 9.40 15.67
N LEU A 783 25.02 10.58 15.36
CA LEU A 783 24.34 11.86 15.45
C LEU A 783 24.26 12.50 14.06
N ILE A 784 23.07 12.89 13.63
CA ILE A 784 22.89 13.69 12.42
C ILE A 784 22.16 14.98 12.74
N VAL A 785 22.74 16.11 12.33
CA VAL A 785 22.17 17.45 12.42
C VAL A 785 21.72 17.88 11.03
N LEU A 786 20.42 18.06 10.87
CA LEU A 786 19.82 18.49 9.62
C LEU A 786 19.45 19.98 9.73
N SER A 787 20.40 20.84 9.35
CA SER A 787 20.17 22.30 9.23
C SER A 787 19.38 22.58 7.94
N ALA A 788 18.14 22.07 7.91
CA ALA A 788 17.22 22.05 6.77
C ALA A 788 15.77 22.20 7.24
N CYS A 789 14.92 22.73 6.39
CA CYS A 789 13.51 22.95 6.71
C CYS A 789 12.69 21.65 6.69
N ASP A 790 11.76 21.50 7.62
CA ASP A 790 10.68 20.51 7.65
C ASP A 790 11.08 19.00 7.62
N LEU A 791 12.34 18.65 7.80
CA LEU A 791 12.79 17.25 7.69
C LEU A 791 12.53 16.40 8.93
N ALA A 792 12.22 17.00 10.09
CA ALA A 792 11.72 16.27 11.23
C ALA A 792 10.23 15.94 11.10
N THR A 793 9.53 16.59 10.15
CA THR A 793 8.14 16.26 9.85
C THR A 793 8.06 14.88 9.20
N SER A 794 7.14 14.06 9.68
CA SER A 794 6.84 12.73 9.15
C SER A 794 5.36 12.63 8.80
N ASP A 795 5.04 11.77 7.83
CA ASP A 795 3.68 11.37 7.59
C ASP A 795 3.29 10.33 8.64
N THR A 796 2.28 10.63 9.44
CA THR A 796 1.76 9.72 10.45
C THR A 796 0.67 8.85 9.83
N ARG A 797 0.92 7.56 9.75
CA ARG A 797 -0.03 6.57 9.25
C ARG A 797 -0.86 6.00 10.39
N PRO A 798 -2.01 5.36 10.11
CA PRO A 798 -2.78 4.67 11.13
C PRO A 798 -1.92 3.75 12.00
N GLY A 799 -2.08 3.85 13.34
CA GLY A 799 -1.22 3.18 14.30
C GLY A 799 0.06 3.97 14.64
N ASP A 800 0.02 5.31 14.48
CA ASP A 800 1.17 6.21 14.73
C ASP A 800 2.48 5.76 14.04
N GLU A 801 2.38 5.12 12.88
CA GLU A 801 3.53 4.76 12.07
C GLU A 801 4.09 5.99 11.36
N LEU A 802 5.39 6.21 11.51
CA LEU A 802 6.08 7.37 10.95
C LEU A 802 6.78 7.02 9.65
N LEU A 803 6.57 7.85 8.63
CA LEU A 803 7.29 7.79 7.36
C LEU A 803 7.92 9.15 7.07
N GLY A 804 9.13 9.15 6.55
CA GLY A 804 9.85 10.35 6.16
C GLY A 804 11.35 10.22 6.36
N PHE A 805 12.05 11.33 6.21
CA PHE A 805 13.51 11.35 6.23
C PHE A 805 14.10 10.94 7.61
N ALA A 806 13.58 11.53 8.70
CA ALA A 806 14.00 11.20 10.05
C ALA A 806 13.63 9.77 10.45
N ALA A 807 12.42 9.31 10.08
CA ALA A 807 11.97 7.95 10.34
C ALA A 807 12.86 6.90 9.65
N ALA A 808 13.28 7.15 8.40
CA ALA A 808 14.22 6.28 7.68
C ALA A 808 15.57 6.16 8.40
N LEU A 809 16.13 7.26 8.90
CA LEU A 809 17.38 7.27 9.66
C LEU A 809 17.25 6.51 10.98
N ILE A 810 16.16 6.70 11.72
CA ILE A 810 15.88 5.96 12.98
C ILE A 810 15.78 4.46 12.69
N ALA A 811 15.02 4.08 11.66
CA ALA A 811 14.87 2.68 11.26
C ALA A 811 16.20 2.00 10.94
N MET A 812 17.16 2.72 10.35
CA MET A 812 18.51 2.22 10.10
C MET A 812 19.38 2.19 11.35
N GLY A 813 18.95 2.81 12.44
CA GLY A 813 19.65 2.79 13.72
C GLY A 813 20.48 4.03 14.01
N THR A 814 20.24 5.18 13.35
CA THR A 814 20.75 6.48 13.81
C THR A 814 20.23 6.73 15.23
N ARG A 815 21.14 7.04 16.16
CA ARG A 815 20.76 7.18 17.57
C ARG A 815 20.09 8.53 17.84
N THR A 816 20.61 9.60 17.27
CA THR A 816 20.10 10.95 17.52
C THR A 816 20.03 11.76 16.23
N ILE A 817 18.93 12.43 16.03
CA ILE A 817 18.69 13.34 14.93
C ILE A 817 18.27 14.68 15.50
N ILE A 818 18.94 15.76 15.08
CA ILE A 818 18.51 17.14 15.35
C ILE A 818 18.00 17.72 14.02
N ALA A 819 16.70 18.01 13.95
CA ALA A 819 16.07 18.52 12.74
C ALA A 819 14.89 19.43 13.09
N SER A 820 14.48 20.28 12.16
CA SER A 820 13.35 21.18 12.36
C SER A 820 12.00 20.57 11.90
N VAL A 821 10.93 20.81 12.67
CA VAL A 821 9.54 20.48 12.33
C VAL A 821 8.81 21.62 11.60
N VAL A 822 9.46 22.78 11.46
CA VAL A 822 8.95 23.97 10.76
C VAL A 822 10.05 24.63 9.95
N PRO A 823 9.72 25.45 8.92
CA PRO A 823 10.72 26.22 8.20
C PRO A 823 11.50 27.16 9.11
N VAL A 824 12.84 27.24 8.93
CA VAL A 824 13.73 28.04 9.74
C VAL A 824 14.46 29.09 8.88
N PRO A 825 14.57 30.36 9.31
CA PRO A 825 15.37 31.34 8.58
C PRO A 825 16.87 31.00 8.58
N ASP A 826 17.50 30.99 7.41
CA ASP A 826 18.90 30.61 7.15
C ASP A 826 19.91 31.29 8.09
N ALA A 827 19.80 32.62 8.27
CA ALA A 827 20.68 33.35 9.18
C ALA A 827 20.54 32.98 10.67
N GLY A 828 19.33 32.53 11.08
CA GLY A 828 19.06 32.03 12.43
C GLY A 828 19.68 30.64 12.64
N ALA A 829 19.56 29.77 11.64
CA ALA A 829 20.09 28.41 11.65
C ALA A 829 21.60 28.42 11.93
N LYS A 830 22.39 29.21 11.19
CA LYS A 830 23.84 29.31 11.41
C LYS A 830 24.21 29.60 12.88
N ARG A 831 23.52 30.56 13.53
CA ARG A 831 23.82 30.92 14.93
C ARG A 831 23.48 29.79 15.90
N LEU A 832 22.35 29.14 15.67
CA LEU A 832 21.92 28.00 16.47
C LEU A 832 22.87 26.82 16.31
N MET A 833 23.24 26.47 15.08
CA MET A 833 24.12 25.33 14.78
C MET A 833 25.54 25.56 15.34
N THR A 834 26.10 26.75 15.19
CA THR A 834 27.40 27.07 15.81
C THR A 834 27.36 26.94 17.34
N SER A 835 26.28 27.43 17.99
CA SER A 835 26.11 27.29 19.43
C SER A 835 25.89 25.84 19.87
N LEU A 836 25.08 25.09 19.14
CA LEU A 836 24.83 23.66 19.35
C LEU A 836 26.14 22.85 19.30
N HIS A 837 26.91 23.00 18.23
CA HIS A 837 28.19 22.28 18.09
C HIS A 837 29.24 22.68 19.13
N ALA A 838 29.24 23.93 19.59
CA ALA A 838 30.09 24.34 20.69
C ALA A 838 29.77 23.62 22.00
N TYR A 839 28.48 23.39 22.29
CA TYR A 839 28.07 22.60 23.46
C TYR A 839 28.34 21.10 23.27
N LEU A 840 28.14 20.56 22.07
CA LEU A 840 28.48 19.17 21.76
C LEU A 840 29.97 18.87 21.92
N THR A 841 30.86 19.80 21.47
CA THR A 841 32.32 19.66 21.64
C THR A 841 32.76 19.84 23.09
N ALA A 842 32.01 20.54 23.91
CA ALA A 842 32.20 20.61 25.35
C ALA A 842 31.76 19.36 26.12
N GLY A 843 31.14 18.36 25.41
CA GLY A 843 30.72 17.07 25.99
C GLY A 843 29.24 17.04 26.44
N ASP A 844 28.44 18.06 26.17
CA ASP A 844 27.02 18.04 26.50
C ASP A 844 26.29 17.00 25.61
N PRO A 845 25.35 16.20 26.19
CA PRO A 845 24.45 15.37 25.41
C PRO A 845 23.65 16.19 24.38
N PRO A 846 23.29 15.61 23.20
CA PRO A 846 22.65 16.37 22.12
C PRO A 846 21.37 17.14 22.51
N ALA A 847 20.48 16.54 23.32
CA ALA A 847 19.27 17.21 23.80
C ALA A 847 19.56 18.41 24.71
N LEU A 848 20.55 18.29 25.60
CA LEU A 848 20.99 19.38 26.47
C LEU A 848 21.71 20.49 25.68
N ALA A 849 22.58 20.10 24.73
CA ALA A 849 23.26 21.04 23.85
C ALA A 849 22.26 21.86 23.01
N LEU A 850 21.20 21.22 22.49
CA LEU A 850 20.13 21.90 21.75
C LEU A 850 19.34 22.85 22.65
N ALA A 851 18.96 22.43 23.86
CA ALA A 851 18.21 23.25 24.81
C ALA A 851 18.99 24.52 25.19
N LYS A 852 20.26 24.38 25.58
CA LYS A 852 21.15 25.50 25.87
C LYS A 852 21.33 26.48 24.70
N ALA A 853 21.48 25.91 23.46
CA ALA A 853 21.63 26.73 22.27
C ALA A 853 20.33 27.48 21.91
N GLN A 854 19.19 26.91 22.11
CA GLN A 854 17.87 27.54 21.89
C GLN A 854 17.60 28.61 22.93
N GLU A 855 17.87 28.35 24.22
CA GLU A 855 17.68 29.29 25.31
C GLU A 855 18.54 30.56 25.14
N ARG A 856 19.84 30.37 24.78
CA ARG A 856 20.76 31.50 24.52
C ARG A 856 20.27 32.42 23.40
N LEU A 857 19.52 31.91 22.43
CA LEU A 857 19.07 32.66 21.27
C LEU A 857 17.57 33.04 21.32
N SER A 858 16.83 32.57 22.35
CA SER A 858 15.38 32.76 22.52
C SER A 858 14.92 34.23 22.38
N PRO A 859 15.60 35.24 22.87
CA PRO A 859 15.14 36.64 22.74
C PRO A 859 15.17 37.19 21.31
N ARG A 860 15.81 36.48 20.37
CA ARG A 860 16.15 36.99 19.00
C ARG A 860 15.63 36.18 17.85
N GLY A 861 14.99 35.01 18.06
CA GLY A 861 14.61 34.16 16.95
C GLY A 861 13.50 33.16 17.21
N TYR A 862 12.29 33.44 16.73
CA TYR A 862 11.09 32.64 16.87
C TYR A 862 11.19 31.25 16.18
N GLY A 863 11.81 31.13 15.01
CA GLY A 863 11.88 29.86 14.29
C GLY A 863 12.90 28.87 14.83
N LEU A 864 13.78 29.30 15.78
CA LEU A 864 14.87 28.45 16.26
C LEU A 864 14.39 27.35 17.23
N ALA A 865 13.27 27.57 17.90
CA ALA A 865 12.60 26.56 18.73
C ALA A 865 11.90 25.46 17.88
N GLY A 866 11.88 25.61 16.56
CA GLY A 866 11.40 24.57 15.63
C GLY A 866 12.28 23.33 15.53
N PHE A 867 13.54 23.40 15.98
CA PHE A 867 14.41 22.24 16.04
C PHE A 867 14.06 21.34 17.21
N VAL A 868 14.00 20.05 16.95
CA VAL A 868 13.74 19.01 17.94
C VAL A 868 14.87 17.97 17.92
N CYS A 869 15.10 17.34 19.06
CA CYS A 869 16.02 16.22 19.19
C CYS A 869 15.20 14.93 19.14
N LEU A 870 15.42 14.10 18.11
CA LEU A 870 14.74 12.82 17.90
C LEU A 870 15.70 11.68 18.27
N GLY A 871 15.18 10.62 18.88
CA GLY A 871 15.95 9.42 19.18
C GLY A 871 16.37 9.32 20.65
N THR A 872 17.69 9.27 20.95
CA THR A 872 18.19 9.04 22.31
C THR A 872 18.52 10.33 23.10
N GLY A 873 18.91 11.40 22.43
CA GLY A 873 19.24 12.68 23.05
C GLY A 873 20.68 12.83 23.50
#